data_907d62502105f0c2e0241d5376d94a83
#
_entry.id   907d62502105f0c2e0241d5376d94a83
#
_cell.length_a   1.000
_cell.length_b   1.000
_cell.length_c   1.000
_cell.angle_alpha   90.00
_cell.angle_beta   90.00
_cell.angle_gamma   90.00
#
_symmetry.space_group_name_H-M   'P 1'
#
loop_
_entity.id
_entity.type
_entity.pdbx_description
1 polymer ?
#
loop_
_entity_poly.entity_id
_entity_poly.type
_entity_poly.pdbx_seq_one_letter_code
_entity_poly.pdbx_strand_id
1 'polypeptide(L)'
;MGLVEEDILMHYGVKRRSGRYPWGSGDNPYQHGGDFLARVEELQRLGKTEKQIADELHLSTTDLRMQVRVAKHERRALQADRARSLREDGKTLDEIASILGYANDSSVRALLNENTAANKNKAQATAEILKKELAEKGAIDVGTGVERQLGVSTGVLQEALFILETEGYNRYGVGVPQVNDPKKRTITPVISVPEIDQREVYQNLDLVKSVGDYHSTDGGESWDKREYPASIDSSRVKILYGDEGGTLKDGVIEIRRGVADLDLGDSHYAQVRILVDGTHYLKGMAMYSDDMPDGADIVFNTNKHTGTPKMDVLKKIQDDPDNPFGALIKANGQSHYIDADGNEKLSAINKLKEEGDWDKMSKNLSSQFLSKQPIQLIKKQLDLTYADAADEFSEICSLNNPTVKRKLLLDFADECDSAAVHLKAAALPRQSTQVILPLNAMKETEIFAPNYRDGEKVVLIRYPHGGTFEIPELMVNNKNPTAVSVLGKNIRDAVGINPKVAERLSGADFDGDQVVVIPTGGRVKIQSTPALKDLKDFDPKTDYSTEGKTGVRLLAKGAATQRQMGEISNLITDMTLKGATEPEIARAVKHSMVVIDAAKHKLDYRQSEKDNGIAELKKKYQGFDDETGHHGGASTLLSRRKQDVEVPERQGSGVIDPLTGKVVYKESGRTYVDPRTGKTVAATTKVKRILAVDDVRSMSSGTLQEEAYADYANKMKDLANKARLEYKATPTLKRSASAAKAFEPEVNRLMAALKVAQLNAPLEREAQRIANARVKAKVQANNITDKDEISKIRRAAISDARNSTGASGKRTRITISDGEWTAIQSGAISDTTLSEILRYAEPKTVRERATPRRTTQLSDARISRIKAMANSGHTNAEIAEALGISTSAVSKYLNS
;
A
#
# COMPACT_ATOMS: atom_id res chain seq x y z
N MET A 1 0.35 58.59 -37.31
CA MET A 1 0.78 58.03 -38.62
C MET A 1 1.00 56.58 -38.43
N GLY A 2 0.19 55.83 -39.08
CA GLY A 2 0.09 54.41 -38.97
C GLY A 2 1.40 53.71 -39.32
N LEU A 3 1.77 52.84 -38.47
CA LEU A 3 2.62 51.70 -38.76
C LEU A 3 1.75 50.49 -38.52
N VAL A 4 1.16 50.14 -39.62
CA VAL A 4 1.16 48.84 -40.23
C VAL A 4 0.53 47.74 -39.41
N GLU A 5 -0.77 47.62 -39.62
CA GLU A 5 -1.58 46.43 -39.37
C GLU A 5 -1.21 45.28 -40.38
N GLU A 6 -0.06 45.36 -41.06
CA GLU A 6 0.18 44.50 -42.21
C GLU A 6 0.91 43.21 -41.89
N ASP A 7 1.47 42.93 -40.70
CA ASP A 7 2.46 41.89 -40.62
C ASP A 7 2.31 40.88 -39.51
N ILE A 8 1.12 40.47 -39.14
CA ILE A 8 1.08 39.18 -38.37
C ILE A 8 -0.06 38.32 -38.89
N LEU A 9 0.03 37.79 -40.10
CA LEU A 9 -0.58 36.55 -40.50
C LEU A 9 0.22 35.39 -39.81
N MET A 10 0.02 35.26 -38.53
CA MET A 10 0.58 34.12 -37.80
C MET A 10 -0.25 32.89 -38.15
N HIS A 11 0.42 31.90 -38.71
CA HIS A 11 -0.20 30.63 -39.02
C HIS A 11 -0.25 29.78 -37.74
N TYR A 12 -1.40 29.65 -37.14
CA TYR A 12 -1.65 28.83 -35.95
C TYR A 12 -1.91 27.39 -36.34
N GLY A 13 -1.20 26.44 -35.69
CA GLY A 13 -1.44 25.01 -35.79
C GLY A 13 -0.53 24.22 -36.74
N VAL A 14 -0.80 22.92 -36.85
CA VAL A 14 0.00 21.96 -37.62
C VAL A 14 -0.34 22.03 -39.10
N LYS A 15 0.67 22.09 -39.96
CA LYS A 15 0.50 22.01 -41.41
C LYS A 15 -0.17 20.70 -41.82
N ARG A 16 -1.14 20.75 -42.76
CA ARG A 16 -1.68 19.55 -43.39
C ARG A 16 -0.60 18.81 -44.22
N ARG A 17 -0.85 17.54 -44.54
CA ARG A 17 0.04 16.78 -45.49
C ARG A 17 0.31 17.50 -46.81
N SER A 18 -0.58 18.44 -47.21
CA SER A 18 -0.40 19.32 -48.38
C SER A 18 0.58 20.48 -48.13
N GLY A 19 1.16 20.63 -46.96
CA GLY A 19 2.03 21.76 -46.59
C GLY A 19 1.29 23.03 -46.20
N ARG A 20 -0.06 23.02 -46.13
CA ARG A 20 -0.91 24.17 -45.79
C ARG A 20 -1.49 24.05 -44.37
N TYR A 21 -1.66 25.19 -43.73
CA TYR A 21 -2.39 25.25 -42.44
C TYR A 21 -3.90 25.08 -42.67
N PRO A 22 -4.66 24.52 -41.72
CA PRO A 22 -6.11 24.28 -41.84
C PRO A 22 -6.93 25.56 -42.16
N TRP A 23 -6.43 26.71 -41.75
CA TRP A 23 -7.06 28.02 -41.90
C TRP A 23 -6.19 29.07 -42.63
N GLY A 24 -5.02 28.62 -43.17
CA GLY A 24 -4.11 29.48 -44.00
C GLY A 24 -4.39 29.28 -45.44
N SER A 25 -4.14 30.30 -46.28
CA SER A 25 -4.17 30.38 -47.76
C SER A 25 -4.96 29.28 -48.52
N GLY A 26 -6.16 29.58 -48.98
CA GLY A 26 -7.03 28.72 -49.78
C GLY A 26 -8.49 29.16 -49.70
N ASP A 27 -9.37 28.45 -50.35
CA ASP A 27 -10.80 28.76 -50.47
C ASP A 27 -11.60 28.66 -49.13
N ASN A 28 -10.96 28.90 -48.02
CA ASN A 28 -11.59 28.83 -46.72
C ASN A 28 -12.12 30.22 -46.33
N PRO A 29 -13.44 30.42 -46.12
CA PRO A 29 -14.06 31.71 -45.79
C PRO A 29 -13.57 32.37 -44.50
N TYR A 30 -12.75 31.69 -43.68
CA TYR A 30 -12.24 32.19 -42.40
C TYR A 30 -10.89 32.90 -42.49
N GLN A 31 -10.36 33.18 -43.68
CA GLN A 31 -9.11 33.92 -43.89
C GLN A 31 -9.23 35.44 -43.62
N HIS A 32 -10.40 35.95 -43.40
CA HIS A 32 -10.68 37.38 -43.47
C HIS A 32 -11.13 38.01 -42.15
N GLY A 33 -10.52 37.71 -41.04
CA GLY A 33 -10.86 38.49 -39.89
C GLY A 33 -10.56 37.91 -38.51
N GLY A 34 -9.34 38.01 -38.10
CA GLY A 34 -8.96 37.72 -36.74
C GLY A 34 -8.12 36.42 -36.58
N ASP A 35 -7.44 36.33 -35.46
CA ASP A 35 -6.64 35.16 -35.14
C ASP A 35 -7.52 33.92 -34.87
N PHE A 36 -6.92 32.76 -34.97
CA PHE A 36 -7.61 31.49 -34.68
C PHE A 36 -8.34 31.50 -33.33
N LEU A 37 -7.70 32.08 -32.33
CA LEU A 37 -8.25 32.17 -30.98
C LEU A 37 -9.50 33.05 -30.92
N ALA A 38 -9.52 34.18 -31.64
CA ALA A 38 -10.70 35.05 -31.74
C ALA A 38 -11.87 34.29 -32.39
N ARG A 39 -11.59 33.46 -33.39
CA ARG A 39 -12.65 32.64 -34.03
C ARG A 39 -13.18 31.55 -33.08
N VAL A 40 -12.34 30.90 -32.33
CA VAL A 40 -12.78 29.93 -31.33
C VAL A 40 -13.61 30.61 -30.23
N GLU A 41 -13.16 31.76 -29.74
CA GLU A 41 -13.89 32.58 -28.75
C GLU A 41 -15.25 33.05 -29.27
N GLU A 42 -15.33 33.43 -30.56
CA GLU A 42 -16.60 33.79 -31.20
C GLU A 42 -17.57 32.60 -31.25
N LEU A 43 -17.11 31.42 -31.67
CA LEU A 43 -17.93 30.22 -31.73
C LEU A 43 -18.40 29.79 -30.34
N GLN A 44 -17.55 29.96 -29.31
CA GLN A 44 -17.93 29.73 -27.92
C GLN A 44 -19.00 30.74 -27.45
N ARG A 45 -18.93 32.02 -27.82
CA ARG A 45 -19.96 33.03 -27.53
C ARG A 45 -21.30 32.70 -28.20
N LEU A 46 -21.26 32.03 -29.38
CA LEU A 46 -22.43 31.54 -30.08
C LEU A 46 -23.01 30.25 -29.44
N GLY A 47 -22.47 29.80 -28.30
CA GLY A 47 -22.95 28.64 -27.54
C GLY A 47 -22.61 27.28 -28.16
N LYS A 48 -21.68 27.21 -29.10
CA LYS A 48 -21.25 25.95 -29.70
C LYS A 48 -20.42 25.11 -28.72
N THR A 49 -20.69 23.86 -28.68
CA THR A 49 -19.90 22.88 -27.90
C THR A 49 -18.52 22.67 -28.56
N GLU A 50 -17.55 22.24 -27.76
CA GLU A 50 -16.18 21.98 -28.22
C GLU A 50 -16.14 21.04 -29.43
N LYS A 51 -17.01 20.02 -29.45
CA LYS A 51 -17.13 19.10 -30.59
C LYS A 51 -17.61 19.81 -31.86
N GLN A 52 -18.64 20.67 -31.72
CA GLN A 52 -19.18 21.45 -32.85
C GLN A 52 -18.15 22.47 -33.39
N ILE A 53 -17.32 23.04 -32.50
CA ILE A 53 -16.22 23.93 -32.89
C ILE A 53 -15.14 23.16 -33.64
N ALA A 54 -14.78 21.97 -33.14
CA ALA A 54 -13.82 21.11 -33.79
C ALA A 54 -14.29 20.66 -35.19
N ASP A 55 -15.54 20.24 -35.30
CA ASP A 55 -16.17 19.81 -36.56
C ASP A 55 -16.20 20.98 -37.56
N GLU A 56 -16.54 22.22 -37.13
CA GLU A 56 -16.58 23.40 -37.98
C GLU A 56 -15.22 23.87 -38.47
N LEU A 57 -14.19 23.69 -37.61
CA LEU A 57 -12.81 24.01 -37.97
C LEU A 57 -12.07 22.86 -38.67
N HIS A 58 -12.78 21.75 -38.94
CA HIS A 58 -12.24 20.51 -39.52
C HIS A 58 -11.07 19.94 -38.73
N LEU A 59 -11.15 19.99 -37.39
CA LEU A 59 -10.16 19.48 -36.45
C LEU A 59 -10.74 18.32 -35.64
N SER A 60 -9.88 17.46 -35.11
CA SER A 60 -10.29 16.65 -33.97
C SER A 60 -10.44 17.53 -32.71
N THR A 61 -11.22 17.09 -31.75
CA THR A 61 -11.34 17.80 -30.45
C THR A 61 -9.98 17.90 -29.74
N THR A 62 -9.11 16.92 -29.93
CA THR A 62 -7.73 16.90 -29.41
C THR A 62 -6.88 17.97 -30.08
N ASP A 63 -6.93 18.04 -31.42
CA ASP A 63 -6.20 19.05 -32.19
C ASP A 63 -6.70 20.45 -31.90
N LEU A 64 -8.02 20.63 -31.76
CA LEU A 64 -8.61 21.92 -31.35
C LEU A 64 -8.05 22.38 -29.99
N ARG A 65 -8.03 21.50 -29.00
CA ARG A 65 -7.48 21.83 -27.66
C ARG A 65 -6.01 22.18 -27.73
N MET A 66 -5.23 21.42 -28.48
CA MET A 66 -3.81 21.67 -28.69
C MET A 66 -3.59 23.04 -29.36
N GLN A 67 -4.28 23.31 -30.47
CA GLN A 67 -4.10 24.56 -31.22
C GLN A 67 -4.59 25.78 -30.41
N VAL A 68 -5.66 25.66 -29.65
CA VAL A 68 -6.12 26.72 -28.71
C VAL A 68 -5.06 27.00 -27.65
N ARG A 69 -4.37 25.96 -27.16
CA ARG A 69 -3.32 26.11 -26.15
C ARG A 69 -2.11 26.83 -26.73
N VAL A 70 -1.65 26.39 -27.91
CA VAL A 70 -0.55 27.03 -28.64
C VAL A 70 -0.85 28.50 -28.89
N ALA A 71 -2.00 28.81 -29.47
CA ALA A 71 -2.42 30.17 -29.79
C ALA A 71 -2.55 31.09 -28.55
N LYS A 72 -3.00 30.53 -27.41
CA LYS A 72 -3.04 31.29 -26.14
C LYS A 72 -1.63 31.62 -25.62
N HIS A 73 -0.70 30.70 -25.74
CA HIS A 73 0.68 30.89 -25.34
C HIS A 73 1.39 31.92 -26.19
N GLU A 74 1.23 31.82 -27.53
CA GLU A 74 1.77 32.80 -28.46
C GLU A 74 1.21 34.20 -28.23
N ARG A 75 -0.11 34.33 -28.05
CA ARG A 75 -0.74 35.61 -27.69
C ARG A 75 -0.16 36.21 -26.40
N ARG A 76 0.07 35.38 -25.40
CA ARG A 76 0.65 35.83 -24.12
C ARG A 76 2.11 36.27 -24.27
N ALA A 77 2.90 35.55 -25.05
CA ALA A 77 4.30 35.92 -25.34
C ALA A 77 4.37 37.28 -26.06
N LEU A 78 3.56 37.47 -27.10
CA LEU A 78 3.46 38.74 -27.83
C LEU A 78 3.03 39.89 -26.92
N GLN A 79 2.05 39.64 -26.04
CA GLN A 79 1.60 40.66 -25.07
C GLN A 79 2.72 41.04 -24.08
N ALA A 80 3.56 40.04 -23.65
CA ALA A 80 4.69 40.30 -22.78
C ALA A 80 5.78 41.13 -23.49
N ASP A 81 6.10 40.81 -24.73
CA ASP A 81 7.07 41.58 -25.53
C ASP A 81 6.58 43.01 -25.79
N ARG A 82 5.29 43.16 -26.13
CA ARG A 82 4.66 44.48 -26.32
C ARG A 82 4.61 45.30 -25.01
N ALA A 83 4.36 44.61 -23.88
CA ALA A 83 4.39 45.26 -22.57
C ALA A 83 5.79 45.75 -22.20
N ARG A 84 6.86 45.03 -22.55
CA ARG A 84 8.25 45.45 -22.35
C ARG A 84 8.58 46.66 -23.22
N SER A 85 8.27 46.61 -24.52
CA SER A 85 8.48 47.74 -25.43
C SER A 85 7.75 49.00 -24.94
N LEU A 86 6.47 48.90 -24.54
CA LEU A 86 5.72 50.02 -23.98
C LEU A 86 6.32 50.53 -22.67
N ARG A 87 6.95 49.69 -21.87
CA ARG A 87 7.64 50.06 -20.65
C ARG A 87 8.93 50.79 -20.94
N GLU A 88 9.68 50.37 -21.94
CA GLU A 88 10.88 51.03 -22.46
C GLU A 88 10.55 52.38 -23.05
N ASP A 89 9.37 52.54 -23.67
CA ASP A 89 8.81 53.78 -24.17
C ASP A 89 8.29 54.72 -23.04
N GLY A 90 8.51 54.36 -21.76
CA GLY A 90 8.18 55.18 -20.60
C GLY A 90 6.71 55.15 -20.15
N LYS A 91 5.88 54.23 -20.66
CA LYS A 91 4.48 54.09 -20.27
C LYS A 91 4.35 53.53 -18.84
N THR A 92 3.38 54.00 -18.11
CA THR A 92 3.01 53.47 -16.78
C THR A 92 2.34 52.10 -16.89
N LEU A 93 2.34 51.31 -15.79
CA LEU A 93 1.71 49.96 -15.79
C LEU A 93 0.20 50.06 -16.06
N ASP A 94 -0.47 51.10 -15.59
CA ASP A 94 -1.90 51.34 -15.85
C ASP A 94 -2.17 51.69 -17.31
N GLU A 95 -1.32 52.50 -17.94
CA GLU A 95 -1.41 52.77 -19.37
C GLU A 95 -1.17 51.50 -20.20
N ILE A 96 -0.18 50.70 -19.82
CA ILE A 96 0.09 49.44 -20.49
C ILE A 96 -1.09 48.47 -20.31
N ALA A 97 -1.67 48.38 -19.12
CA ALA A 97 -2.87 47.58 -18.87
C ALA A 97 -4.03 48.01 -19.79
N SER A 98 -4.27 49.33 -19.89
CA SER A 98 -5.29 49.89 -20.75
C SER A 98 -5.03 49.57 -22.25
N ILE A 99 -3.79 49.72 -22.71
CA ILE A 99 -3.39 49.44 -24.10
C ILE A 99 -3.52 47.95 -24.46
N LEU A 100 -3.21 47.07 -23.52
CA LEU A 100 -3.26 45.63 -23.74
C LEU A 100 -4.60 44.99 -23.37
N GLY A 101 -5.57 45.77 -22.91
CA GLY A 101 -6.91 45.30 -22.54
C GLY A 101 -6.98 44.52 -21.23
N TYR A 102 -6.08 44.76 -20.29
CA TYR A 102 -6.10 44.17 -18.95
C TYR A 102 -6.92 45.04 -17.98
N ALA A 103 -7.60 44.41 -17.05
CA ALA A 103 -8.44 45.10 -16.08
C ALA A 103 -7.66 45.89 -15.01
N ASN A 104 -6.36 45.59 -14.82
CA ASN A 104 -5.52 46.24 -13.80
C ASN A 104 -4.02 46.06 -14.10
N ASP A 105 -3.19 46.85 -13.43
CA ASP A 105 -1.73 46.87 -13.52
C ASP A 105 -1.07 45.57 -12.98
N SER A 106 -1.75 44.86 -12.10
CA SER A 106 -1.21 43.59 -11.53
C SER A 106 -1.01 42.52 -12.58
N SER A 107 -1.87 42.48 -13.61
CA SER A 107 -1.75 41.57 -14.76
C SER A 107 -0.51 41.91 -15.61
N VAL A 108 -0.23 43.19 -15.77
CA VAL A 108 0.97 43.67 -16.48
C VAL A 108 2.24 43.44 -15.69
N ARG A 109 2.21 43.62 -14.37
CA ARG A 109 3.34 43.23 -13.49
C ARG A 109 3.66 41.75 -13.60
N ALA A 110 2.64 40.90 -13.62
CA ALA A 110 2.83 39.45 -13.80
C ALA A 110 3.43 39.09 -15.19
N LEU A 111 3.12 39.93 -16.20
CA LEU A 111 3.66 39.78 -17.55
C LEU A 111 5.13 40.22 -17.67
N LEU A 112 5.47 41.34 -16.97
CA LEU A 112 6.80 41.95 -16.98
C LEU A 112 7.76 41.38 -15.93
N ASN A 113 7.34 40.46 -15.10
CA ASN A 113 8.15 39.91 -14.00
C ASN A 113 9.43 39.27 -14.56
N GLU A 114 10.60 39.68 -14.04
CA GLU A 114 11.93 39.23 -14.45
C GLU A 114 12.12 37.69 -14.31
N ASN A 115 11.33 37.03 -13.44
CA ASN A 115 11.27 35.59 -13.37
C ASN A 115 10.80 34.89 -14.67
N THR A 116 10.21 35.63 -15.62
CA THR A 116 9.72 35.05 -16.87
C THR A 116 10.86 34.63 -17.79
N ALA A 117 11.97 35.39 -17.85
CA ALA A 117 13.15 35.04 -18.66
C ALA A 117 13.93 33.87 -18.03
N ALA A 118 14.16 33.91 -16.71
CA ALA A 118 14.82 32.82 -15.99
C ALA A 118 14.00 31.53 -16.07
N ASN A 119 12.67 31.61 -15.97
CA ASN A 119 11.79 30.45 -16.12
C ASN A 119 11.81 29.89 -17.56
N LYS A 120 11.98 30.73 -18.58
CA LYS A 120 12.11 30.28 -19.96
C LYS A 120 13.39 29.47 -20.19
N ASN A 121 14.52 29.90 -19.62
CA ASN A 121 15.78 29.13 -19.68
C ASN A 121 15.67 27.80 -18.94
N LYS A 122 15.06 27.78 -17.76
CA LYS A 122 14.78 26.57 -17.00
C LYS A 122 13.84 25.64 -17.75
N ALA A 123 12.81 26.17 -18.41
CA ALA A 123 11.88 25.38 -19.21
C ALA A 123 12.57 24.76 -20.43
N GLN A 124 13.49 25.49 -21.08
CA GLN A 124 14.27 24.95 -22.20
C GLN A 124 15.18 23.83 -21.72
N ALA A 125 15.92 24.03 -20.62
CA ALA A 125 16.77 23.00 -20.03
C ALA A 125 15.95 21.75 -19.61
N THR A 126 14.76 21.96 -19.05
CA THR A 126 13.83 20.88 -18.69
C THR A 126 13.33 20.13 -19.93
N ALA A 127 13.02 20.83 -21.02
CA ALA A 127 12.65 20.22 -22.30
C ALA A 127 13.75 19.34 -22.86
N GLU A 128 15.01 19.79 -22.80
CA GLU A 128 16.17 18.99 -23.25
C GLU A 128 16.36 17.71 -22.42
N ILE A 129 16.12 17.78 -21.11
CA ILE A 129 16.14 16.56 -20.26
C ILE A 129 14.99 15.63 -20.64
N LEU A 130 13.78 16.15 -20.81
CA LEU A 130 12.64 15.32 -21.24
C LEU A 130 12.85 14.71 -22.62
N LYS A 131 13.56 15.38 -23.55
CA LYS A 131 13.95 14.79 -24.85
C LYS A 131 14.89 13.60 -24.67
N LYS A 132 15.88 13.71 -23.77
CA LYS A 132 16.79 12.58 -23.47
C LYS A 132 16.01 11.39 -22.90
N GLU A 133 15.11 11.64 -21.96
CA GLU A 133 14.23 10.61 -21.39
C GLU A 133 13.33 9.98 -22.48
N LEU A 134 12.77 10.79 -23.38
CA LEU A 134 11.91 10.33 -24.47
C LEU A 134 12.67 9.52 -25.53
N ALA A 135 13.91 9.91 -25.82
CA ALA A 135 14.76 9.16 -26.76
C ALA A 135 15.07 7.74 -26.23
N GLU A 136 15.22 7.59 -24.92
CA GLU A 136 15.48 6.29 -24.28
C GLU A 136 14.19 5.49 -24.04
N LYS A 137 13.09 6.17 -23.70
CA LYS A 137 11.86 5.54 -23.17
C LYS A 137 10.67 5.54 -24.13
N GLY A 138 10.69 6.36 -25.17
CA GLY A 138 9.63 6.50 -26.17
C GLY A 138 8.40 7.29 -25.68
N ALA A 139 7.86 6.96 -24.53
CA ALA A 139 6.70 7.65 -23.93
C ALA A 139 6.84 7.75 -22.40
N ILE A 140 6.52 8.93 -21.84
CA ILE A 140 6.68 9.20 -20.40
C ILE A 140 5.43 9.83 -19.79
N ASP A 141 5.19 9.54 -18.49
CA ASP A 141 4.16 10.19 -17.67
C ASP A 141 4.60 11.62 -17.31
N VAL A 142 3.76 12.60 -17.64
CA VAL A 142 3.97 14.03 -17.34
C VAL A 142 2.80 14.62 -16.55
N GLY A 143 2.09 13.78 -15.81
CA GLY A 143 0.96 14.21 -14.99
C GLY A 143 1.36 14.97 -13.74
N THR A 144 0.35 15.44 -13.02
CA THR A 144 0.51 16.19 -11.77
C THR A 144 1.44 15.49 -10.80
N GLY A 145 2.43 16.22 -10.28
CA GLY A 145 3.43 15.77 -9.32
C GLY A 145 4.78 15.39 -9.96
N VAL A 146 4.84 15.21 -11.29
CA VAL A 146 6.10 14.95 -12.01
C VAL A 146 7.03 16.16 -11.90
N GLU A 147 6.50 17.39 -11.88
CA GLU A 147 7.27 18.60 -11.64
C GLU A 147 8.12 18.54 -10.37
N ARG A 148 7.65 17.82 -9.36
CA ARG A 148 8.35 17.66 -8.08
C ARG A 148 9.35 16.52 -8.10
N GLN A 149 9.08 15.46 -8.87
CA GLN A 149 10.08 14.41 -9.12
C GLN A 149 11.29 14.98 -9.84
N LEU A 150 11.05 15.89 -10.76
CA LEU A 150 12.10 16.61 -11.51
C LEU A 150 12.75 17.75 -10.70
N GLY A 151 12.15 18.21 -9.61
CA GLY A 151 12.64 19.35 -8.83
C GLY A 151 12.38 20.72 -9.49
N VAL A 152 11.36 20.83 -10.34
CA VAL A 152 11.01 22.05 -11.06
C VAL A 152 9.62 22.58 -10.65
N SER A 153 9.30 23.83 -10.99
CA SER A 153 7.95 24.36 -10.77
C SER A 153 6.96 23.80 -11.80
N THR A 154 5.67 23.77 -11.45
CA THR A 154 4.60 23.37 -12.39
C THR A 154 4.62 24.25 -13.66
N GLY A 155 4.93 25.55 -13.52
CA GLY A 155 5.03 26.47 -14.67
C GLY A 155 6.17 26.07 -15.62
N VAL A 156 7.35 25.80 -15.09
CA VAL A 156 8.52 25.34 -15.86
C VAL A 156 8.21 24.03 -16.58
N LEU A 157 7.61 23.04 -15.92
CA LEU A 157 7.23 21.78 -16.57
C LEU A 157 6.21 22.01 -17.69
N GLN A 158 5.16 22.83 -17.47
CA GLN A 158 4.14 23.09 -18.50
C GLN A 158 4.73 23.81 -19.72
N GLU A 159 5.66 24.74 -19.50
CA GLU A 159 6.38 25.43 -20.57
C GLU A 159 7.32 24.48 -21.33
N ALA A 160 8.04 23.61 -20.63
CA ALA A 160 8.88 22.58 -21.25
C ALA A 160 8.05 21.62 -22.12
N LEU A 161 6.88 21.17 -21.61
CA LEU A 161 5.97 20.35 -22.39
C LEU A 161 5.39 21.07 -23.62
N PHE A 162 5.14 22.35 -23.50
CA PHE A 162 4.74 23.17 -24.64
C PHE A 162 5.82 23.26 -25.71
N ILE A 163 7.09 23.47 -25.31
CA ILE A 163 8.24 23.44 -26.23
C ILE A 163 8.26 22.11 -26.99
N LEU A 164 8.12 20.98 -26.31
CA LEU A 164 8.10 19.66 -26.93
C LEU A 164 6.90 19.47 -27.88
N GLU A 165 5.70 19.93 -27.49
CA GLU A 165 4.52 19.90 -28.36
C GLU A 165 4.78 20.69 -29.66
N THR A 166 5.44 21.87 -29.60
CA THR A 166 5.80 22.66 -30.79
C THR A 166 6.86 22.02 -31.67
N GLU A 167 7.70 21.16 -31.10
CA GLU A 167 8.70 20.36 -31.81
C GLU A 167 8.14 19.04 -32.38
N GLY A 168 6.84 18.77 -32.20
CA GLY A 168 6.15 17.63 -32.80
C GLY A 168 5.97 16.40 -31.92
N TYR A 169 6.31 16.48 -30.63
CA TYR A 169 6.02 15.42 -29.66
C TYR A 169 4.52 15.34 -29.35
N ASN A 170 4.00 14.12 -29.18
CA ASN A 170 2.58 13.88 -28.96
C ASN A 170 2.24 13.98 -27.47
N ARG A 171 1.27 14.82 -27.10
CA ARG A 171 0.78 14.93 -25.73
C ARG A 171 -0.69 14.57 -25.64
N TYR A 172 -1.03 13.58 -24.81
CA TYR A 172 -2.41 13.09 -24.65
C TYR A 172 -2.64 12.46 -23.28
N GLY A 173 -3.90 12.16 -22.95
CA GLY A 173 -4.28 11.46 -21.72
C GLY A 173 -4.63 10.01 -21.99
N VAL A 174 -4.09 9.09 -21.19
CA VAL A 174 -4.37 7.65 -21.29
C VAL A 174 -5.07 7.17 -20.02
N GLY A 175 -6.20 6.49 -20.18
CA GLY A 175 -6.96 5.91 -19.07
C GLY A 175 -6.37 4.57 -18.61
N VAL A 176 -5.60 4.57 -17.53
CA VAL A 176 -5.02 3.36 -16.93
C VAL A 176 -6.04 2.73 -15.97
N PRO A 177 -6.44 1.45 -16.15
CA PRO A 177 -7.31 0.77 -15.21
C PRO A 177 -6.67 0.67 -13.83
N GLN A 178 -7.47 0.87 -12.77
CA GLN A 178 -6.99 0.61 -11.40
C GLN A 178 -6.92 -0.90 -11.17
N VAL A 179 -5.80 -1.41 -10.67
CA VAL A 179 -5.54 -2.85 -10.55
C VAL A 179 -6.58 -3.54 -9.64
N ASN A 180 -6.99 -2.89 -8.56
CA ASN A 180 -7.99 -3.43 -7.62
C ASN A 180 -9.44 -3.23 -8.05
N ASP A 181 -9.71 -2.26 -8.95
CA ASP A 181 -11.03 -1.99 -9.52
C ASP A 181 -10.90 -1.60 -11.01
N PRO A 182 -10.81 -2.57 -11.92
CA PRO A 182 -10.57 -2.30 -13.35
C PRO A 182 -11.65 -1.49 -14.06
N LYS A 183 -12.82 -1.28 -13.43
CA LYS A 183 -13.86 -0.39 -13.95
C LYS A 183 -13.51 1.09 -13.75
N LYS A 184 -12.70 1.39 -12.74
CA LYS A 184 -12.17 2.73 -12.51
C LYS A 184 -10.89 2.93 -13.29
N ARG A 185 -10.74 4.11 -13.88
CA ARG A 185 -9.55 4.49 -14.64
C ARG A 185 -8.92 5.75 -14.03
N THR A 186 -7.60 5.76 -13.97
CA THR A 186 -6.81 6.95 -13.65
C THR A 186 -6.28 7.53 -14.95
N ILE A 187 -6.58 8.78 -15.25
CA ILE A 187 -6.04 9.45 -16.44
C ILE A 187 -4.58 9.76 -16.19
N THR A 188 -3.73 9.22 -17.01
CA THR A 188 -2.29 9.48 -17.03
C THR A 188 -1.99 10.42 -18.20
N PRO A 189 -1.61 11.68 -17.96
CA PRO A 189 -1.08 12.55 -19.02
C PRO A 189 0.27 12.01 -19.50
N VAL A 190 0.41 11.84 -20.81
CA VAL A 190 1.58 11.24 -21.43
C VAL A 190 2.13 12.20 -22.48
N ILE A 191 3.44 12.27 -22.61
CA ILE A 191 4.11 12.81 -23.78
C ILE A 191 4.93 11.68 -24.41
N SER A 192 4.92 11.60 -25.76
CA SER A 192 5.64 10.56 -26.49
C SER A 192 6.38 11.14 -27.69
N VAL A 193 7.36 10.39 -28.17
CA VAL A 193 7.99 10.67 -29.47
C VAL A 193 6.95 10.66 -30.59
N PRO A 194 7.20 11.35 -31.71
CA PRO A 194 6.22 11.47 -32.81
C PRO A 194 5.74 10.13 -33.38
N GLU A 195 6.60 9.11 -33.33
CA GLU A 195 6.35 7.77 -33.87
C GLU A 195 5.35 6.96 -33.05
N ILE A 196 5.16 7.31 -31.77
CA ILE A 196 4.25 6.59 -30.83
C ILE A 196 2.97 7.39 -30.65
N ASP A 197 1.85 6.86 -31.14
CA ASP A 197 0.55 7.51 -31.03
C ASP A 197 -0.23 7.07 -29.78
N GLN A 198 -1.32 7.79 -29.48
CA GLN A 198 -2.20 7.49 -28.33
C GLN A 198 -2.79 6.08 -28.42
N ARG A 199 -3.10 5.57 -29.62
CA ARG A 199 -3.72 4.26 -29.80
C ARG A 199 -2.75 3.15 -29.45
N GLU A 200 -1.49 3.30 -29.83
CA GLU A 200 -0.42 2.35 -29.52
C GLU A 200 -0.19 2.26 -28.01
N VAL A 201 -0.08 3.40 -27.34
CA VAL A 201 0.04 3.43 -25.86
C VAL A 201 -1.18 2.85 -25.18
N TYR A 202 -2.39 3.06 -25.74
CA TYR A 202 -3.60 2.48 -25.17
C TYR A 202 -3.65 0.95 -25.25
N GLN A 203 -3.06 0.39 -26.30
CA GLN A 203 -2.93 -1.06 -26.49
C GLN A 203 -1.81 -1.65 -25.63
N ASN A 204 -0.75 -0.90 -25.41
CA ASN A 204 0.42 -1.32 -24.64
C ASN A 204 0.83 -0.24 -23.62
N LEU A 205 0.23 -0.29 -22.41
CA LEU A 205 0.50 0.65 -21.32
C LEU A 205 1.94 0.59 -20.79
N ASP A 206 2.69 -0.47 -21.13
CA ASP A 206 4.09 -0.65 -20.70
C ASP A 206 5.05 0.29 -21.44
N LEU A 207 4.60 0.89 -22.55
CA LEU A 207 5.35 1.92 -23.26
C LEU A 207 5.52 3.20 -22.42
N VAL A 208 4.59 3.49 -21.50
CA VAL A 208 4.68 4.70 -20.68
C VAL A 208 5.61 4.45 -19.49
N LYS A 209 6.71 5.19 -19.45
CA LYS A 209 7.71 5.12 -18.39
C LYS A 209 7.64 6.36 -17.48
N SER A 210 8.33 6.30 -16.35
CA SER A 210 8.47 7.42 -15.44
C SER A 210 9.67 8.30 -15.79
N VAL A 211 9.60 9.58 -15.47
CA VAL A 211 10.74 10.53 -15.52
C VAL A 211 11.50 10.44 -14.20
N GLY A 212 12.25 9.39 -13.98
CA GLY A 212 12.89 9.14 -12.68
C GLY A 212 14.41 9.25 -12.65
N ASP A 213 15.04 9.32 -13.82
CA ASP A 213 16.50 9.20 -13.91
C ASP A 213 17.24 10.52 -13.68
N TYR A 214 16.54 11.66 -13.78
CA TYR A 214 17.11 12.99 -13.56
C TYR A 214 16.36 13.77 -12.48
N HIS A 215 17.11 14.56 -11.72
CA HIS A 215 16.56 15.46 -10.68
C HIS A 215 17.34 16.77 -10.67
N SER A 216 16.62 17.88 -10.44
CA SER A 216 17.23 19.20 -10.25
C SER A 216 17.00 19.69 -8.84
N THR A 217 18.04 20.22 -8.20
CA THR A 217 17.99 20.84 -6.87
C THR A 217 17.82 22.36 -6.93
N ASP A 218 18.03 22.98 -8.10
CA ASP A 218 17.98 24.44 -8.32
C ASP A 218 16.78 24.90 -9.17
N GLY A 219 15.80 24.04 -9.34
CA GLY A 219 14.57 24.36 -10.07
C GLY A 219 14.67 24.29 -11.59
N GLY A 220 15.63 23.50 -12.13
CA GLY A 220 15.80 23.22 -13.54
C GLY A 220 16.99 23.89 -14.20
N GLU A 221 17.92 24.48 -13.44
CA GLU A 221 19.17 25.08 -13.98
C GLU A 221 20.22 24.01 -14.21
N SER A 222 20.39 23.08 -13.26
CA SER A 222 21.28 21.93 -13.36
C SER A 222 20.56 20.61 -13.11
N TRP A 223 21.12 19.49 -13.59
CA TRP A 223 20.47 18.19 -13.58
C TRP A 223 21.45 17.09 -13.24
N ASP A 224 21.10 16.28 -12.21
CA ASP A 224 21.86 15.12 -11.76
C ASP A 224 21.18 13.82 -12.19
N LYS A 225 21.97 12.85 -12.67
CA LYS A 225 21.51 11.49 -12.99
C LYS A 225 21.64 10.60 -11.75
N ARG A 226 20.63 9.80 -11.43
CA ARG A 226 20.67 8.87 -10.28
C ARG A 226 21.46 7.62 -10.66
N GLU A 227 22.39 7.21 -9.79
CA GLU A 227 23.24 6.05 -9.98
C GLU A 227 22.73 4.82 -9.21
N TYR A 228 23.00 3.63 -9.76
CA TYR A 228 22.69 2.33 -9.15
C TYR A 228 23.82 1.86 -8.20
N PRO A 229 23.50 1.00 -7.17
CA PRO A 229 24.48 0.49 -6.22
C PRO A 229 25.52 -0.41 -6.88
N ALA A 230 26.76 -0.31 -6.42
CA ALA A 230 27.86 -1.15 -6.85
C ALA A 230 27.62 -2.61 -6.45
N SER A 231 28.11 -3.54 -7.29
CA SER A 231 28.12 -4.96 -7.00
C SER A 231 29.39 -5.33 -6.21
N ILE A 232 29.25 -6.21 -5.23
CA ILE A 232 30.41 -6.82 -4.56
C ILE A 232 30.90 -8.04 -5.31
N ASP A 233 32.16 -8.36 -5.14
CA ASP A 233 32.76 -9.59 -5.67
C ASP A 233 32.36 -10.80 -4.82
N SER A 234 32.06 -11.91 -5.48
CA SER A 234 31.62 -13.15 -4.81
C SER A 234 32.72 -13.78 -3.94
N SER A 235 34.00 -13.46 -4.14
CA SER A 235 35.09 -13.94 -3.29
C SER A 235 34.96 -13.44 -1.87
N ARG A 236 34.35 -12.27 -1.66
CA ARG A 236 34.09 -11.66 -0.34
C ARG A 236 32.97 -12.37 0.44
N VAL A 237 32.22 -13.28 -0.23
CA VAL A 237 31.05 -13.97 0.34
C VAL A 237 31.41 -15.42 0.60
N LYS A 238 31.27 -15.86 1.84
CA LYS A 238 31.33 -17.29 2.24
C LYS A 238 29.91 -17.82 2.46
N ILE A 239 29.63 -19.03 2.01
CA ILE A 239 28.36 -19.72 2.31
C ILE A 239 28.60 -20.65 3.48
N LEU A 240 27.73 -20.61 4.49
CA LEU A 240 27.63 -21.63 5.53
C LEU A 240 26.43 -22.51 5.19
N TYR A 241 26.73 -23.73 4.75
CA TYR A 241 25.72 -24.67 4.29
C TYR A 241 24.97 -25.34 5.44
N GLY A 242 23.84 -25.99 5.13
CA GLY A 242 22.97 -26.59 6.12
C GLY A 242 23.64 -27.70 6.94
N ASP A 243 24.41 -28.53 6.26
CA ASP A 243 25.23 -29.62 6.85
C ASP A 243 26.46 -29.09 7.62
N GLU A 244 26.80 -27.81 7.46
CA GLU A 244 27.84 -27.09 8.23
C GLU A 244 27.25 -26.27 9.39
N GLY A 245 25.94 -26.34 9.61
CA GLY A 245 25.24 -25.61 10.67
C GLY A 245 24.47 -24.39 10.19
N GLY A 246 24.50 -24.06 8.89
CA GLY A 246 23.78 -22.91 8.33
C GLY A 246 22.27 -22.99 8.44
N THR A 247 21.68 -24.20 8.54
CA THR A 247 20.22 -24.38 8.73
C THR A 247 19.71 -23.68 9.98
N LEU A 248 20.48 -23.62 11.04
CA LEU A 248 20.08 -23.00 12.30
C LEU A 248 19.84 -21.48 12.18
N LYS A 249 20.51 -20.84 11.22
CA LYS A 249 20.41 -19.40 10.96
C LYS A 249 19.98 -19.12 9.52
N ASP A 250 19.19 -20.00 8.90
CA ASP A 250 18.79 -19.87 7.49
C ASP A 250 18.24 -18.47 7.19
N GLY A 251 18.83 -17.80 6.19
CA GLY A 251 18.48 -16.45 5.78
C GLY A 251 19.23 -15.32 6.47
N VAL A 252 20.14 -15.60 7.42
CA VAL A 252 21.00 -14.59 8.05
C VAL A 252 22.22 -14.29 7.17
N ILE A 253 22.51 -13.01 7.00
CA ILE A 253 23.70 -12.45 6.36
C ILE A 253 24.56 -11.84 7.46
N GLU A 254 25.61 -12.54 7.87
CA GLU A 254 26.58 -12.03 8.85
C GLU A 254 27.58 -11.13 8.13
N ILE A 255 27.80 -9.92 8.63
CA ILE A 255 28.65 -8.89 8.02
C ILE A 255 29.80 -8.56 8.95
N ARG A 256 31.02 -8.48 8.40
CA ARG A 256 32.22 -8.03 9.12
C ARG A 256 32.11 -6.55 9.49
N ARG A 257 32.34 -6.21 10.75
CA ARG A 257 32.37 -4.81 11.20
C ARG A 257 33.53 -4.03 10.56
N GLY A 258 33.27 -2.77 10.26
CA GLY A 258 34.29 -1.84 9.77
C GLY A 258 34.59 -1.94 8.27
N VAL A 259 33.81 -2.71 7.53
CA VAL A 259 33.89 -2.75 6.06
C VAL A 259 33.02 -1.62 5.50
N ALA A 260 33.64 -0.60 4.94
CA ALA A 260 32.98 0.67 4.62
C ALA A 260 31.81 0.55 3.63
N ASP A 261 31.95 -0.27 2.57
CA ASP A 261 30.91 -0.47 1.55
C ASP A 261 29.78 -1.44 1.99
N LEU A 262 29.91 -2.03 3.19
CA LEU A 262 28.93 -2.96 3.79
C LEU A 262 28.38 -2.42 5.11
N ASP A 263 28.25 -1.12 5.24
CA ASP A 263 27.77 -0.49 6.46
C ASP A 263 26.24 -0.48 6.54
N LEU A 264 25.70 -0.88 7.70
CA LEU A 264 24.27 -0.80 8.03
C LEU A 264 23.87 0.59 8.56
N GLY A 265 24.81 1.53 8.70
CA GLY A 265 24.62 2.82 9.36
C GLY A 265 24.34 2.63 10.86
N ASP A 266 23.37 3.37 11.39
CA ASP A 266 23.01 3.32 12.81
C ASP A 266 22.25 2.04 13.22
N SER A 267 21.92 1.15 12.27
CA SER A 267 21.11 -0.04 12.51
C SER A 267 21.97 -1.24 12.90
N HIS A 268 21.54 -2.00 13.90
CA HIS A 268 22.18 -3.26 14.29
C HIS A 268 21.81 -4.40 13.36
N TYR A 269 20.67 -4.32 12.69
CA TYR A 269 20.12 -5.31 11.75
C TYR A 269 19.24 -4.66 10.70
N ALA A 270 19.22 -5.25 9.50
CA ALA A 270 18.37 -4.81 8.41
C ALA A 270 18.02 -5.98 7.47
N GLN A 271 16.81 -5.99 6.92
CA GLN A 271 16.46 -6.87 5.81
C GLN A 271 16.98 -6.26 4.52
N VAL A 272 17.88 -6.95 3.83
CA VAL A 272 18.67 -6.38 2.75
C VAL A 272 18.66 -7.19 1.45
N ARG A 273 19.12 -6.52 0.40
CA ARG A 273 19.60 -7.10 -0.85
C ARG A 273 20.98 -6.59 -1.12
N ILE A 274 21.91 -7.47 -1.49
CA ILE A 274 23.30 -7.14 -1.83
C ILE A 274 23.59 -7.73 -3.20
N LEU A 275 23.94 -6.90 -4.18
CA LEU A 275 24.30 -7.32 -5.52
C LEU A 275 25.67 -8.02 -5.50
N VAL A 276 25.79 -9.18 -6.18
CA VAL A 276 27.00 -9.97 -6.24
C VAL A 276 27.33 -10.28 -7.71
N ASP A 277 28.56 -9.99 -8.12
CA ASP A 277 29.08 -10.21 -9.49
C ASP A 277 28.16 -9.63 -10.60
N GLY A 278 27.37 -8.59 -10.28
CA GLY A 278 26.44 -7.95 -11.21
C GLY A 278 25.29 -8.83 -11.72
N THR A 279 25.20 -10.10 -11.32
CA THR A 279 24.26 -11.09 -11.88
C THR A 279 23.36 -11.76 -10.86
N HIS A 280 23.77 -11.78 -9.60
CA HIS A 280 23.04 -12.42 -8.51
C HIS A 280 22.93 -11.49 -7.32
N TYR A 281 22.09 -11.83 -6.36
CA TYR A 281 21.98 -11.06 -5.12
C TYR A 281 21.77 -11.97 -3.90
N LEU A 282 22.28 -11.50 -2.76
CA LEU A 282 21.96 -12.01 -1.45
C LEU A 282 20.61 -11.48 -1.00
N LYS A 283 19.81 -12.31 -0.39
CA LYS A 283 18.53 -11.98 0.23
C LYS A 283 18.52 -12.49 1.66
N GLY A 284 18.37 -11.62 2.64
CA GLY A 284 18.31 -12.07 4.04
C GLY A 284 18.23 -10.92 5.04
N MET A 285 18.38 -11.29 6.31
CA MET A 285 18.56 -10.38 7.44
C MET A 285 20.06 -10.17 7.67
N ALA A 286 20.52 -8.96 7.46
CA ALA A 286 21.91 -8.56 7.72
C ALA A 286 22.10 -8.22 9.19
N MET A 287 23.18 -8.70 9.79
CA MET A 287 23.62 -8.44 11.16
C MET A 287 25.14 -8.40 11.21
N TYR A 288 25.71 -7.58 12.09
CA TYR A 288 27.15 -7.65 12.33
C TYR A 288 27.55 -8.90 13.10
N SER A 289 28.67 -9.49 12.74
CA SER A 289 29.30 -10.61 13.45
C SER A 289 30.76 -10.30 13.70
N ASP A 290 31.24 -10.65 14.90
CA ASP A 290 32.65 -10.54 15.26
C ASP A 290 33.40 -11.87 15.01
N ASP A 291 32.67 -12.95 14.72
CA ASP A 291 33.19 -14.30 14.41
C ASP A 291 33.19 -14.54 12.90
N MET A 292 34.02 -13.76 12.19
CA MET A 292 34.10 -13.80 10.74
C MET A 292 35.35 -14.55 10.28
N PRO A 293 35.22 -15.53 9.36
CA PRO A 293 36.36 -16.27 8.83
C PRO A 293 37.28 -15.36 8.01
N ASP A 294 38.58 -15.65 8.02
CA ASP A 294 39.54 -14.87 7.25
C ASP A 294 39.20 -14.79 5.78
N GLY A 295 39.36 -13.61 5.20
CA GLY A 295 39.11 -13.35 3.78
C GLY A 295 37.63 -13.22 3.37
N ALA A 296 36.68 -13.37 4.29
CA ALA A 296 35.26 -13.17 4.02
C ALA A 296 34.73 -11.91 4.71
N ASP A 297 34.06 -11.03 4.00
CA ASP A 297 33.36 -9.89 4.54
C ASP A 297 31.89 -10.22 4.87
N ILE A 298 31.35 -11.25 4.20
CA ILE A 298 29.98 -11.75 4.38
C ILE A 298 30.01 -13.26 4.60
N VAL A 299 29.25 -13.73 5.59
CA VAL A 299 28.84 -15.14 5.72
C VAL A 299 27.34 -15.24 5.52
N PHE A 300 26.91 -15.96 4.51
CA PHE A 300 25.49 -16.22 4.25
C PHE A 300 25.09 -17.62 4.71
N ASN A 301 24.16 -17.68 5.64
CA ASN A 301 23.65 -18.93 6.21
C ASN A 301 22.49 -19.47 5.36
N THR A 302 22.53 -20.75 5.02
CA THR A 302 21.52 -21.41 4.18
C THR A 302 21.20 -22.82 4.62
N ASN A 303 19.99 -23.29 4.31
CA ASN A 303 19.58 -24.67 4.50
C ASN A 303 19.96 -25.60 3.31
N LYS A 304 20.67 -25.10 2.30
CA LYS A 304 21.17 -25.91 1.19
C LYS A 304 22.41 -26.73 1.61
N HIS A 305 22.60 -27.88 0.99
CA HIS A 305 23.73 -28.77 1.29
C HIS A 305 25.04 -28.32 0.63
N THR A 306 26.14 -28.64 1.25
CA THR A 306 27.50 -28.56 0.71
C THR A 306 27.55 -29.29 -0.66
N GLY A 307 28.14 -28.62 -1.65
CA GLY A 307 28.10 -29.09 -3.05
C GLY A 307 27.11 -28.37 -3.93
N THR A 308 26.16 -27.63 -3.35
CA THR A 308 25.38 -26.62 -4.13
C THR A 308 26.31 -25.51 -4.57
N PRO A 309 26.46 -25.21 -5.87
CA PRO A 309 27.30 -24.11 -6.31
C PRO A 309 26.91 -22.79 -5.64
N LYS A 310 27.90 -21.98 -5.28
CA LYS A 310 27.69 -20.70 -4.56
C LYS A 310 26.63 -19.82 -5.26
N MET A 311 26.70 -19.67 -6.57
CA MET A 311 25.77 -18.84 -7.33
C MET A 311 24.35 -19.43 -7.37
N ASP A 312 24.16 -20.74 -7.22
CA ASP A 312 22.84 -21.37 -7.10
C ASP A 312 22.24 -21.21 -5.69
N VAL A 313 23.06 -20.90 -4.70
CA VAL A 313 22.59 -20.51 -3.35
C VAL A 313 22.00 -19.12 -3.37
N LEU A 314 22.64 -18.19 -4.09
CA LEU A 314 22.15 -16.81 -4.26
C LEU A 314 20.90 -16.77 -5.15
N LYS A 315 20.32 -15.60 -5.28
CA LYS A 315 19.19 -15.36 -6.17
C LYS A 315 19.67 -14.65 -7.43
N LYS A 316 19.30 -15.15 -8.59
CA LYS A 316 19.57 -14.48 -9.87
C LYS A 316 18.76 -13.19 -9.97
N ILE A 317 19.36 -12.14 -10.51
CA ILE A 317 18.65 -10.89 -10.84
C ILE A 317 17.47 -11.23 -11.75
N GLN A 318 16.33 -10.59 -11.48
CA GLN A 318 15.15 -10.75 -12.32
C GLN A 318 15.27 -9.88 -13.56
N ASP A 319 14.72 -10.37 -14.66
CA ASP A 319 14.57 -9.60 -15.90
C ASP A 319 13.36 -8.64 -15.77
N ASP A 320 13.46 -7.75 -14.80
CA ASP A 320 12.51 -6.70 -14.47
C ASP A 320 13.32 -5.46 -14.09
N PRO A 321 13.52 -4.48 -15.00
CA PRO A 321 14.32 -3.30 -14.74
C PRO A 321 13.87 -2.48 -13.55
N ASP A 322 12.55 -2.50 -13.25
CA ASP A 322 11.98 -1.77 -12.12
C ASP A 322 12.17 -2.51 -10.78
N ASN A 323 12.51 -3.81 -10.83
CA ASN A 323 12.62 -4.64 -9.62
C ASN A 323 13.62 -5.80 -9.78
N PRO A 324 14.88 -5.51 -10.08
CA PRO A 324 15.89 -6.52 -10.38
C PRO A 324 16.17 -7.47 -9.20
N PHE A 325 15.95 -7.02 -7.97
CA PHE A 325 16.14 -7.82 -6.75
C PHE A 325 14.90 -8.60 -6.30
N GLY A 326 13.82 -8.61 -7.07
CA GLY A 326 12.56 -9.26 -6.70
C GLY A 326 11.90 -8.74 -5.44
N ALA A 327 12.35 -7.60 -4.94
CA ALA A 327 11.83 -6.89 -3.79
C ALA A 327 12.13 -5.40 -3.91
N LEU A 328 11.47 -4.62 -3.08
CA LEU A 328 11.50 -3.18 -3.11
C LEU A 328 12.57 -2.67 -2.18
N ILE A 329 13.46 -1.90 -2.73
CA ILE A 329 14.51 -1.23 -1.97
C ILE A 329 13.89 0.01 -1.30
N LYS A 330 14.23 0.21 -0.03
CA LYS A 330 13.83 1.40 0.71
C LYS A 330 14.43 2.63 0.03
N ALA A 331 13.64 3.68 -0.16
CA ALA A 331 14.16 4.96 -0.63
C ALA A 331 15.21 5.44 0.38
N ASN A 332 16.39 5.84 -0.08
CA ASN A 332 17.57 6.14 0.74
C ASN A 332 18.02 4.96 1.63
N GLY A 333 17.77 3.74 1.19
CA GLY A 333 18.12 2.52 1.92
C GLY A 333 19.60 2.16 1.90
N GLN A 334 20.44 2.98 1.29
CA GLN A 334 21.90 2.82 1.25
C GLN A 334 22.56 3.85 2.17
N SER A 335 23.57 3.43 2.92
CA SER A 335 24.43 4.32 3.69
C SER A 335 25.49 4.92 2.77
N HIS A 336 25.99 6.10 3.10
CA HIS A 336 27.11 6.74 2.41
C HIS A 336 28.42 6.36 3.09
N TYR A 337 29.49 6.19 2.34
CA TYR A 337 30.84 5.99 2.85
C TYR A 337 31.86 6.74 2.00
N ILE A 338 33.04 7.01 2.58
CA ILE A 338 34.16 7.60 1.86
C ILE A 338 35.10 6.47 1.42
N ASP A 339 35.37 6.36 0.13
CA ASP A 339 36.29 5.38 -0.42
C ASP A 339 37.76 5.73 -0.13
N ALA A 340 38.71 4.87 -0.54
CA ALA A 340 40.14 5.08 -0.33
C ALA A 340 40.67 6.32 -1.07
N ASP A 341 39.99 6.79 -2.12
CA ASP A 341 40.37 7.97 -2.90
C ASP A 341 39.72 9.26 -2.35
N GLY A 342 38.94 9.16 -1.27
CA GLY A 342 38.26 10.30 -0.63
C GLY A 342 36.93 10.68 -1.26
N ASN A 343 36.39 9.87 -2.13
CA ASN A 343 35.09 10.12 -2.78
C ASN A 343 33.95 9.55 -1.95
N GLU A 344 32.85 10.27 -1.87
CA GLU A 344 31.59 9.77 -1.26
C GLU A 344 30.91 8.79 -2.21
N LYS A 345 30.60 7.60 -1.70
CA LYS A 345 29.90 6.51 -2.43
C LYS A 345 28.76 5.93 -1.63
N LEU A 346 27.86 5.24 -2.31
CA LEU A 346 26.76 4.51 -1.69
C LEU A 346 27.18 3.09 -1.31
N SER A 347 26.78 2.65 -0.11
CA SER A 347 26.98 1.28 0.36
C SER A 347 26.37 0.27 -0.63
N ALA A 348 27.00 -0.90 -0.76
CA ALA A 348 26.45 -2.03 -1.54
C ALA A 348 25.18 -2.65 -0.92
N ILE A 349 24.86 -2.28 0.31
CA ILE A 349 23.67 -2.78 1.03
C ILE A 349 22.44 -2.00 0.63
N ASN A 350 21.45 -2.71 0.06
CA ASN A 350 20.15 -2.15 -0.25
C ASN A 350 19.15 -2.61 0.82
N LYS A 351 18.72 -1.70 1.70
CA LYS A 351 17.79 -1.97 2.79
C LYS A 351 16.35 -2.00 2.29
N LEU A 352 15.60 -3.03 2.67
CA LEU A 352 14.14 -3.09 2.53
C LEU A 352 13.48 -2.54 3.78
N LYS A 353 13.99 -3.00 4.93
CA LYS A 353 13.62 -2.57 6.26
C LYS A 353 14.85 -2.54 7.14
N GLU A 354 14.90 -1.61 8.04
CA GLU A 354 15.96 -1.51 9.04
C GLU A 354 15.36 -1.43 10.45
N GLU A 355 16.21 -1.42 11.46
CA GLU A 355 15.80 -1.23 12.84
C GLU A 355 14.84 -0.05 12.99
N GLY A 356 13.69 -0.27 13.65
CA GLY A 356 12.60 0.69 13.80
C GLY A 356 11.47 0.57 12.75
N ASP A 357 11.67 -0.15 11.64
CA ASP A 357 10.64 -0.34 10.61
C ASP A 357 9.64 -1.46 10.94
N TRP A 358 9.93 -2.33 11.89
CA TRP A 358 9.07 -3.44 12.31
C TRP A 358 8.18 -3.10 13.49
N ASP A 359 8.50 -2.05 14.26
CA ASP A 359 7.74 -1.68 15.45
C ASP A 359 6.29 -1.33 15.07
N LYS A 360 5.41 -2.30 15.27
CA LYS A 360 3.95 -2.14 15.13
C LYS A 360 3.29 -2.75 16.34
N MET A 361 2.81 -1.89 17.23
CA MET A 361 1.93 -2.34 18.29
C MET A 361 0.70 -3.01 17.65
N SER A 362 0.52 -4.31 17.88
CA SER A 362 -0.62 -5.05 17.33
C SER A 362 -1.91 -4.60 18.01
N LYS A 363 -2.77 -3.90 17.25
CA LYS A 363 -4.04 -3.36 17.76
C LYS A 363 -5.14 -4.40 17.95
N ASN A 364 -4.98 -5.58 17.38
CA ASN A 364 -6.00 -6.63 17.38
C ASN A 364 -5.37 -8.01 17.60
N LEU A 365 -6.13 -8.91 18.22
CA LEU A 365 -5.84 -10.34 18.25
C LEU A 365 -6.45 -11.04 17.06
N SER A 366 -5.71 -12.01 16.50
CA SER A 366 -6.22 -12.90 15.46
C SER A 366 -7.28 -13.85 16.04
N SER A 367 -8.39 -14.00 15.30
CA SER A 367 -9.40 -15.03 15.65
C SER A 367 -8.84 -16.44 15.57
N GLN A 368 -7.85 -16.70 14.72
CA GLN A 368 -7.18 -17.99 14.61
C GLN A 368 -6.45 -18.37 15.92
N PHE A 369 -5.83 -17.43 16.58
CA PHE A 369 -5.21 -17.64 17.88
C PHE A 369 -6.26 -17.68 19.01
N LEU A 370 -7.09 -16.62 19.10
CA LEU A 370 -8.01 -16.43 20.21
C LEU A 370 -9.05 -17.56 20.31
N SER A 371 -9.52 -18.13 19.20
CA SER A 371 -10.49 -19.23 19.20
C SER A 371 -10.00 -20.50 19.88
N LYS A 372 -8.70 -20.64 20.09
CA LYS A 372 -8.08 -21.78 20.77
C LYS A 372 -7.77 -21.48 22.24
N GLN A 373 -8.23 -20.36 22.73
CA GLN A 373 -8.04 -19.91 24.09
C GLN A 373 -9.32 -20.14 24.96
N PRO A 374 -9.25 -20.01 26.28
CA PRO A 374 -10.42 -20.17 27.16
C PRO A 374 -11.54 -19.17 26.80
N ILE A 375 -12.80 -19.64 26.87
CA ILE A 375 -14.00 -18.86 26.49
C ILE A 375 -14.10 -17.51 27.20
N GLN A 376 -13.66 -17.43 28.47
CA GLN A 376 -13.66 -16.18 29.22
C GLN A 376 -12.75 -15.13 28.59
N LEU A 377 -11.57 -15.54 28.09
CA LEU A 377 -10.66 -14.65 27.40
C LEU A 377 -11.25 -14.20 26.05
N ILE A 378 -11.87 -15.13 25.31
CA ILE A 378 -12.55 -14.82 24.03
C ILE A 378 -13.61 -13.75 24.23
N LYS A 379 -14.58 -14.01 25.12
CA LYS A 379 -15.68 -13.06 25.40
C LYS A 379 -15.15 -11.71 25.83
N LYS A 380 -14.21 -11.67 26.80
CA LYS A 380 -13.63 -10.43 27.28
C LYS A 380 -13.02 -9.58 26.16
N GLN A 381 -12.25 -10.19 25.25
CA GLN A 381 -11.57 -9.43 24.18
C GLN A 381 -12.53 -9.00 23.07
N LEU A 382 -13.56 -9.78 22.77
CA LEU A 382 -14.63 -9.40 21.83
C LEU A 382 -15.50 -8.27 22.40
N ASP A 383 -15.89 -8.35 23.67
CA ASP A 383 -16.69 -7.30 24.32
C ASP A 383 -15.93 -5.99 24.42
N LEU A 384 -14.61 -6.01 24.70
CA LEU A 384 -13.77 -4.81 24.68
C LEU A 384 -13.75 -4.16 23.30
N THR A 385 -13.64 -4.96 22.22
CA THR A 385 -13.65 -4.43 20.83
C THR A 385 -14.98 -3.77 20.52
N TYR A 386 -16.09 -4.42 20.88
CA TYR A 386 -17.41 -3.85 20.66
C TYR A 386 -17.63 -2.57 21.47
N ALA A 387 -17.23 -2.54 22.75
CA ALA A 387 -17.33 -1.36 23.59
C ALA A 387 -16.53 -0.18 23.02
N ASP A 388 -15.29 -0.42 22.60
CA ASP A 388 -14.46 0.60 21.94
C ASP A 388 -15.14 1.15 20.67
N ALA A 389 -15.73 0.27 19.83
CA ALA A 389 -16.44 0.69 18.62
C ALA A 389 -17.73 1.46 18.95
N ALA A 390 -18.48 1.05 19.97
CA ALA A 390 -19.68 1.78 20.39
C ALA A 390 -19.36 3.18 20.95
N ASP A 391 -18.27 3.31 21.70
CA ASP A 391 -17.76 4.61 22.16
C ASP A 391 -17.32 5.48 21.01
N GLU A 392 -16.58 4.93 20.05
CA GLU A 392 -16.16 5.64 18.83
C GLU A 392 -17.35 6.14 18.03
N PHE A 393 -18.40 5.32 17.87
CA PHE A 393 -19.64 5.73 17.23
C PHE A 393 -20.28 6.93 17.94
N SER A 394 -20.37 6.87 19.27
CA SER A 394 -20.92 7.95 20.08
C SER A 394 -20.10 9.24 19.95
N GLU A 395 -18.78 9.15 19.94
CA GLU A 395 -17.89 10.29 19.70
C GLU A 395 -18.13 10.90 18.31
N ILE A 396 -18.22 10.07 17.27
CA ILE A 396 -18.50 10.56 15.90
C ILE A 396 -19.87 11.24 15.83
N CYS A 397 -20.89 10.71 16.48
CA CYS A 397 -22.22 11.33 16.54
C CYS A 397 -22.21 12.69 17.20
N SER A 398 -21.30 12.96 18.12
CA SER A 398 -21.17 14.24 18.82
C SER A 398 -20.47 15.34 18.02
N LEU A 399 -19.90 15.04 16.86
CA LEU A 399 -19.12 15.99 16.04
C LEU A 399 -19.98 17.16 15.51
N ASN A 400 -19.45 18.38 15.56
CA ASN A 400 -20.16 19.58 15.13
C ASN A 400 -20.14 19.80 13.60
N ASN A 401 -19.06 19.40 12.91
CA ASN A 401 -18.96 19.62 11.46
C ASN A 401 -19.62 18.47 10.70
N PRO A 402 -20.69 18.73 9.93
CA PRO A 402 -21.45 17.66 9.28
C PRO A 402 -20.67 16.93 8.20
N THR A 403 -19.76 17.59 7.48
CA THR A 403 -18.91 16.94 6.45
C THR A 403 -17.94 15.96 7.09
N VAL A 404 -17.27 16.37 8.17
CA VAL A 404 -16.37 15.48 8.93
C VAL A 404 -17.16 14.33 9.52
N LYS A 405 -18.31 14.60 10.16
CA LYS A 405 -19.20 13.58 10.75
C LYS A 405 -19.63 12.57 9.69
N ARG A 406 -20.13 13.01 8.53
CA ARG A 406 -20.56 12.13 7.43
C ARG A 406 -19.42 11.23 6.93
N LYS A 407 -18.22 11.80 6.73
CA LYS A 407 -17.07 11.01 6.29
C LYS A 407 -16.70 9.93 7.30
N LEU A 408 -16.56 10.31 8.58
CA LEU A 408 -16.15 9.39 9.63
C LEU A 408 -17.21 8.30 9.89
N LEU A 409 -18.51 8.59 9.74
CA LEU A 409 -19.57 7.60 9.86
C LEU A 409 -19.47 6.50 8.78
N LEU A 410 -19.16 6.86 7.53
CA LEU A 410 -18.98 5.85 6.47
C LEU A 410 -17.70 5.04 6.68
N ASP A 411 -16.59 5.70 6.98
CA ASP A 411 -15.32 5.02 7.28
C ASP A 411 -15.51 4.03 8.46
N PHE A 412 -16.20 4.46 9.50
CA PHE A 412 -16.52 3.65 10.67
C PHE A 412 -17.43 2.46 10.32
N ALA A 413 -18.46 2.65 9.49
CA ALA A 413 -19.32 1.56 9.05
C ALA A 413 -18.53 0.48 8.30
N ASP A 414 -17.61 0.89 7.42
CA ASP A 414 -16.74 -0.03 6.69
C ASP A 414 -15.75 -0.75 7.64
N GLU A 415 -15.26 -0.06 8.68
CA GLU A 415 -14.41 -0.66 9.72
C GLU A 415 -15.19 -1.70 10.55
N CYS A 416 -16.43 -1.44 10.90
CA CYS A 416 -17.29 -2.38 11.61
C CYS A 416 -17.60 -3.62 10.75
N ASP A 417 -17.94 -3.46 9.47
CA ASP A 417 -18.12 -4.58 8.55
C ASP A 417 -16.83 -5.39 8.39
N SER A 418 -15.69 -4.72 8.27
CA SER A 418 -14.38 -5.38 8.26
C SER A 418 -14.08 -6.13 9.55
N ALA A 419 -14.44 -5.55 10.72
CA ALA A 419 -14.26 -6.21 12.01
C ALA A 419 -15.12 -7.47 12.12
N ALA A 420 -16.36 -7.44 11.62
CA ALA A 420 -17.22 -8.61 11.54
C ALA A 420 -16.63 -9.71 10.64
N VAL A 421 -16.16 -9.36 9.43
CA VAL A 421 -15.54 -10.33 8.51
C VAL A 421 -14.28 -10.97 9.08
N HIS A 422 -13.44 -10.18 9.72
CA HIS A 422 -12.16 -10.65 10.25
C HIS A 422 -12.24 -11.19 11.67
N LEU A 423 -13.38 -11.01 12.34
CA LEU A 423 -13.60 -11.35 13.75
C LEU A 423 -12.45 -10.80 14.61
N LYS A 424 -12.18 -9.49 14.44
CA LYS A 424 -11.10 -8.80 15.15
C LYS A 424 -11.46 -8.67 16.63
N ALA A 425 -10.53 -9.02 17.50
CA ALA A 425 -10.66 -8.87 18.95
C ALA A 425 -9.65 -7.86 19.47
N ALA A 426 -9.91 -7.27 20.62
CA ALA A 426 -8.98 -6.33 21.25
C ALA A 426 -7.63 -6.99 21.52
N ALA A 427 -6.55 -6.24 21.32
CA ALA A 427 -5.22 -6.70 21.66
C ALA A 427 -5.10 -6.94 23.18
N LEU A 428 -4.26 -7.90 23.53
CA LEU A 428 -3.84 -8.09 24.90
C LEU A 428 -2.87 -6.97 25.31
N PRO A 429 -2.81 -6.65 26.60
CA PRO A 429 -1.88 -5.63 27.09
C PRO A 429 -0.44 -5.89 26.65
N ARG A 430 0.28 -4.84 26.27
CA ARG A 430 1.69 -4.87 25.88
C ARG A 430 2.03 -5.88 24.78
N GLN A 431 1.04 -6.33 24.01
CA GLN A 431 1.21 -7.15 22.83
C GLN A 431 1.91 -6.34 21.74
N SER A 432 3.00 -6.85 21.16
CA SER A 432 3.69 -6.21 20.05
C SER A 432 4.11 -7.21 18.98
N THR A 433 4.22 -6.75 17.74
CA THR A 433 4.79 -7.54 16.64
C THR A 433 6.25 -7.19 16.51
N GLN A 434 7.13 -8.19 16.56
CA GLN A 434 8.59 -8.02 16.52
C GLN A 434 9.22 -9.02 15.56
N VAL A 435 10.31 -8.65 14.90
CA VAL A 435 11.09 -9.58 14.07
C VAL A 435 11.92 -10.49 14.98
N ILE A 436 12.07 -11.76 14.61
CA ILE A 436 12.91 -12.70 15.33
C ILE A 436 14.33 -12.69 14.79
N LEU A 437 15.30 -12.70 15.68
CA LEU A 437 16.73 -12.73 15.37
C LEU A 437 17.40 -13.89 16.11
N PRO A 438 18.33 -14.62 15.48
CA PRO A 438 18.96 -15.79 16.11
C PRO A 438 20.05 -15.35 17.08
N LEU A 439 20.03 -15.90 18.29
CA LEU A 439 21.03 -15.72 19.32
C LEU A 439 21.40 -17.05 19.96
N ASN A 440 22.48 -17.67 19.54
CA ASN A 440 22.96 -18.95 20.10
C ASN A 440 23.28 -18.87 21.59
N ALA A 441 23.64 -17.67 22.10
CA ALA A 441 23.94 -17.44 23.50
C ALA A 441 22.69 -17.42 24.42
N MET A 442 21.48 -17.43 23.86
CA MET A 442 20.24 -17.57 24.62
C MET A 442 19.92 -19.04 24.84
N LYS A 443 19.38 -19.39 26.02
CA LYS A 443 18.83 -20.73 26.23
C LYS A 443 17.50 -20.91 25.48
N GLU A 444 17.12 -22.14 25.19
CA GLU A 444 15.84 -22.49 24.55
C GLU A 444 14.60 -22.06 25.37
N THR A 445 14.77 -21.73 26.65
CA THR A 445 13.75 -21.23 27.56
C THR A 445 13.79 -19.73 27.79
N GLU A 446 14.72 -19.02 27.13
CA GLU A 446 14.97 -17.61 27.34
C GLU A 446 14.77 -16.81 26.04
N ILE A 447 14.49 -15.51 26.21
CA ILE A 447 14.35 -14.55 25.11
C ILE A 447 14.97 -13.20 25.52
N PHE A 448 15.69 -12.59 24.59
CA PHE A 448 16.09 -11.17 24.72
C PHE A 448 14.99 -10.29 24.15
N ALA A 449 14.32 -9.52 25.00
CA ALA A 449 13.16 -8.73 24.62
C ALA A 449 13.08 -7.44 25.48
N PRO A 450 13.81 -6.38 25.10
CA PRO A 450 13.93 -5.16 25.92
C PRO A 450 12.62 -4.41 26.20
N ASN A 451 11.58 -4.63 25.39
CA ASN A 451 10.25 -4.06 25.63
C ASN A 451 9.55 -4.66 26.86
N TYR A 452 10.09 -5.73 27.42
CA TYR A 452 9.52 -6.48 28.54
C TYR A 452 10.49 -6.48 29.72
N ARG A 453 9.96 -6.71 30.92
CA ARG A 453 10.79 -6.70 32.13
C ARG A 453 11.67 -7.95 32.18
N ASP A 454 12.90 -7.78 32.66
CA ASP A 454 13.80 -8.92 32.95
C ASP A 454 13.11 -9.89 33.91
N GLY A 455 13.14 -11.19 33.59
CA GLY A 455 12.44 -12.24 34.33
C GLY A 455 10.94 -12.34 34.08
N GLU A 456 10.36 -11.53 33.18
CA GLU A 456 8.95 -11.65 32.78
C GLU A 456 8.76 -12.83 31.82
N LYS A 457 7.62 -13.54 31.93
CA LYS A 457 7.25 -14.59 30.99
C LYS A 457 6.52 -14.00 29.78
N VAL A 458 6.90 -14.42 28.59
CA VAL A 458 6.22 -14.04 27.35
C VAL A 458 5.93 -15.29 26.50
N VAL A 459 4.91 -15.20 25.65
CA VAL A 459 4.66 -16.19 24.60
C VAL A 459 4.87 -15.58 23.23
N LEU A 460 5.32 -16.39 22.28
CA LEU A 460 5.49 -16.02 20.89
C LEU A 460 4.44 -16.69 20.02
N ILE A 461 3.90 -15.97 19.05
CA ILE A 461 2.89 -16.47 18.11
C ILE A 461 3.24 -16.01 16.71
N ARG A 462 3.47 -16.97 15.81
CA ARG A 462 3.64 -16.69 14.38
C ARG A 462 2.38 -17.09 13.61
N TYR A 463 2.05 -16.36 12.56
CA TYR A 463 0.93 -16.67 11.68
C TYR A 463 1.41 -17.17 10.30
N PRO A 464 0.73 -18.17 9.73
CA PRO A 464 -0.46 -18.90 10.22
C PRO A 464 -0.15 -19.74 11.46
N HIS A 465 -1.11 -19.85 12.39
CA HIS A 465 -0.93 -20.51 13.68
C HIS A 465 -1.75 -21.81 13.74
N GLY A 466 -1.09 -22.94 13.93
CA GLY A 466 -1.69 -24.27 13.93
C GLY A 466 -2.44 -24.60 15.21
N GLY A 467 -1.86 -24.32 16.36
CA GLY A 467 -2.45 -24.70 17.65
C GLY A 467 -1.67 -24.20 18.87
N THR A 468 -2.17 -24.53 20.05
CA THR A 468 -1.53 -24.17 21.33
C THR A 468 -0.13 -24.76 21.50
N PHE A 469 0.17 -25.81 20.75
CA PHE A 469 1.49 -26.48 20.72
C PHE A 469 2.56 -25.66 19.96
N GLU A 470 2.16 -24.68 19.17
CA GLU A 470 3.05 -23.74 18.46
C GLU A 470 3.23 -22.40 19.23
N ILE A 471 3.01 -22.40 20.52
CA ILE A 471 3.16 -21.24 21.41
C ILE A 471 4.30 -21.51 22.38
N PRO A 472 5.57 -21.18 22.07
CA PRO A 472 6.65 -21.25 23.04
C PRO A 472 6.44 -20.20 24.14
N GLU A 473 6.57 -20.62 25.40
CA GLU A 473 6.61 -19.75 26.58
C GLU A 473 8.08 -19.57 26.98
N LEU A 474 8.55 -18.32 27.06
CA LEU A 474 9.94 -17.96 27.28
C LEU A 474 10.08 -16.97 28.43
N MET A 475 11.22 -17.01 29.13
CA MET A 475 11.60 -16.07 30.18
C MET A 475 12.47 -14.97 29.58
N VAL A 476 12.11 -13.73 29.83
CA VAL A 476 12.90 -12.57 29.38
C VAL A 476 14.22 -12.48 30.14
N ASN A 477 15.33 -12.48 29.40
CA ASN A 477 16.68 -12.30 29.92
C ASN A 477 17.38 -11.16 29.15
N ASN A 478 17.17 -9.93 29.63
CA ASN A 478 17.76 -8.72 29.03
C ASN A 478 19.19 -8.44 29.52
N LYS A 479 19.74 -9.28 30.41
CA LYS A 479 21.10 -9.14 30.94
C LYS A 479 22.13 -9.99 30.19
N ASN A 480 21.71 -10.76 29.19
CA ASN A 480 22.65 -11.56 28.40
C ASN A 480 23.65 -10.64 27.67
N PRO A 481 24.97 -10.76 27.95
CA PRO A 481 25.96 -9.82 27.40
C PRO A 481 26.06 -9.88 25.87
N THR A 482 26.00 -11.08 25.31
CA THR A 482 26.07 -11.30 23.86
C THR A 482 24.87 -10.69 23.17
N ALA A 483 23.65 -10.86 23.72
CA ALA A 483 22.46 -10.24 23.15
C ALA A 483 22.55 -8.71 23.16
N VAL A 484 23.04 -8.14 24.25
CA VAL A 484 23.26 -6.69 24.39
C VAL A 484 24.31 -6.18 23.41
N SER A 485 25.39 -6.92 23.18
CA SER A 485 26.45 -6.54 22.23
C SER A 485 25.97 -6.61 20.78
N VAL A 486 25.21 -7.64 20.41
CA VAL A 486 24.77 -7.89 19.03
C VAL A 486 23.58 -7.03 18.63
N LEU A 487 22.59 -6.88 19.52
CA LEU A 487 21.31 -6.24 19.18
C LEU A 487 21.11 -4.86 19.81
N GLY A 488 21.96 -4.46 20.75
CA GLY A 488 21.79 -3.23 21.51
C GLY A 488 20.79 -3.35 22.67
N LYS A 489 20.89 -2.43 23.64
CA LYS A 489 20.02 -2.41 24.83
C LYS A 489 18.62 -1.89 24.59
N ASN A 490 18.41 -1.11 23.52
CA ASN A 490 17.21 -0.28 23.33
C ASN A 490 16.36 -0.69 22.11
N ILE A 491 16.59 -1.89 21.55
CA ILE A 491 15.79 -2.35 20.44
C ILE A 491 14.31 -2.48 20.82
N ARG A 492 13.41 -2.06 19.94
CA ARG A 492 11.96 -2.08 20.19
C ARG A 492 11.15 -2.97 19.25
N ASP A 493 11.69 -3.28 18.09
CA ASP A 493 10.97 -3.99 17.01
C ASP A 493 11.52 -5.38 16.70
N ALA A 494 12.49 -5.85 17.49
CA ALA A 494 13.06 -7.18 17.37
C ALA A 494 13.16 -7.90 18.71
N VAL A 495 13.23 -9.22 18.65
CA VAL A 495 13.55 -10.11 19.77
C VAL A 495 14.64 -11.11 19.37
N GLY A 496 15.53 -11.39 20.32
CA GLY A 496 16.57 -12.41 20.16
C GLY A 496 16.15 -13.73 20.80
N ILE A 497 16.15 -14.82 20.04
CA ILE A 497 15.80 -16.16 20.52
C ILE A 497 16.87 -17.20 20.17
N ASN A 498 16.94 -18.29 20.92
CA ASN A 498 17.70 -19.43 20.48
C ASN A 498 17.10 -19.98 19.17
N PRO A 499 17.89 -20.30 18.15
CA PRO A 499 17.40 -20.82 16.86
C PRO A 499 16.43 -22.01 16.98
N LYS A 500 16.63 -22.90 17.93
CA LYS A 500 15.73 -24.05 18.17
C LYS A 500 14.31 -23.65 18.60
N VAL A 501 14.11 -22.46 19.15
CA VAL A 501 12.77 -21.96 19.47
C VAL A 501 11.96 -21.70 18.21
N ALA A 502 12.62 -21.35 17.10
CA ALA A 502 11.96 -21.12 15.80
C ALA A 502 11.27 -22.39 15.27
N GLU A 503 11.76 -23.57 15.58
CA GLU A 503 11.13 -24.86 15.20
C GLU A 503 9.71 -25.00 15.75
N ARG A 504 9.39 -24.35 16.88
CA ARG A 504 8.05 -24.31 17.48
C ARG A 504 7.17 -23.17 16.96
N LEU A 505 7.62 -22.39 15.98
CA LEU A 505 6.95 -21.22 15.45
C LEU A 505 6.48 -21.43 13.99
N SER A 506 5.83 -22.55 13.72
CA SER A 506 5.29 -22.88 12.39
C SER A 506 6.33 -22.80 11.26
N GLY A 507 7.55 -23.32 11.50
CA GLY A 507 8.63 -23.28 10.52
C GLY A 507 9.14 -21.87 10.25
N ALA A 508 9.28 -21.05 11.27
CA ALA A 508 9.90 -19.74 11.19
C ALA A 508 11.36 -19.84 10.75
N ASP A 509 11.78 -18.93 9.89
CA ASP A 509 13.18 -18.69 9.55
C ASP A 509 13.58 -17.25 9.92
N PHE A 510 14.86 -16.90 9.74
CA PHE A 510 15.41 -15.62 10.15
C PHE A 510 15.59 -14.64 8.97
N ASP A 511 14.85 -14.81 7.89
CA ASP A 511 14.92 -13.90 6.73
C ASP A 511 14.03 -12.66 6.86
N GLY A 512 13.49 -12.38 8.06
CA GLY A 512 12.61 -11.27 8.39
C GLY A 512 11.24 -11.69 8.94
N ASP A 513 11.11 -12.92 9.40
CA ASP A 513 9.90 -13.45 10.03
C ASP A 513 9.56 -12.70 11.32
N GLN A 514 8.26 -12.47 11.51
CA GLN A 514 7.73 -11.73 12.66
C GLN A 514 6.87 -12.61 13.55
N VAL A 515 6.94 -12.34 14.83
CA VAL A 515 6.08 -12.95 15.85
C VAL A 515 5.32 -11.88 16.62
N VAL A 516 4.15 -12.26 17.12
CA VAL A 516 3.45 -11.48 18.14
C VAL A 516 3.96 -11.92 19.49
N VAL A 517 4.52 -11.00 20.25
CA VAL A 517 5.00 -11.21 21.62
C VAL A 517 3.92 -10.77 22.59
N ILE A 518 3.52 -11.64 23.51
CA ILE A 518 2.49 -11.36 24.53
C ILE A 518 3.04 -11.71 25.90
N PRO A 519 3.09 -10.75 26.85
CA PRO A 519 3.47 -11.06 28.21
C PRO A 519 2.38 -11.92 28.90
N THR A 520 2.82 -12.99 29.55
CA THR A 520 1.99 -13.90 30.33
C THR A 520 2.50 -13.90 31.77
N GLY A 521 1.65 -13.95 32.70
CA GLY A 521 2.05 -13.83 34.13
C GLY A 521 1.18 -12.77 34.77
N GLY A 522 0.47 -13.06 35.74
CA GLY A 522 -0.57 -12.22 36.32
C GLY A 522 -1.97 -12.63 35.84
N ARG A 523 -2.79 -11.66 35.38
CA ARG A 523 -4.20 -11.90 35.05
C ARG A 523 -4.46 -12.44 33.63
N VAL A 524 -3.47 -12.38 32.75
CA VAL A 524 -3.57 -12.92 31.39
C VAL A 524 -3.01 -14.33 31.36
N LYS A 525 -3.89 -15.29 31.18
CA LYS A 525 -3.50 -16.71 31.02
C LYS A 525 -3.67 -17.11 29.57
N ILE A 526 -2.56 -17.40 28.91
CA ILE A 526 -2.52 -17.95 27.57
C ILE A 526 -2.36 -19.45 27.67
N GLN A 527 -3.21 -20.20 26.97
CA GLN A 527 -3.07 -21.64 26.87
C GLN A 527 -1.97 -21.96 25.88
N SER A 528 -0.88 -22.53 26.39
CA SER A 528 0.21 -23.14 25.65
C SER A 528 0.30 -24.60 26.02
N THR A 529 0.59 -25.47 25.06
CA THR A 529 0.79 -26.90 25.29
C THR A 529 2.16 -27.31 24.76
N PRO A 530 2.73 -28.42 25.27
CA PRO A 530 3.95 -28.98 24.69
C PRO A 530 3.79 -29.25 23.19
N ALA A 531 4.90 -29.31 22.45
CA ALA A 531 4.89 -29.73 21.07
C ALA A 531 4.23 -31.11 20.92
N LEU A 532 3.51 -31.33 19.83
CA LEU A 532 2.85 -32.62 19.57
C LEU A 532 3.90 -33.74 19.42
N LYS A 533 3.79 -34.78 20.21
CA LYS A 533 4.78 -35.90 20.24
C LYS A 533 4.94 -36.54 18.87
N ASP A 534 3.84 -36.68 18.12
CA ASP A 534 3.82 -37.32 16.81
C ASP A 534 4.46 -36.48 15.70
N LEU A 535 4.82 -35.22 15.97
CA LEU A 535 5.57 -34.34 15.03
C LEU A 535 7.07 -34.45 15.24
N LYS A 536 7.53 -35.08 16.35
CA LYS A 536 8.95 -35.28 16.61
C LYS A 536 9.58 -36.11 15.50
N ASP A 537 10.71 -35.68 15.00
CA ASP A 537 11.49 -36.34 13.95
C ASP A 537 10.76 -36.47 12.58
N PHE A 538 9.62 -35.80 12.40
CA PHE A 538 8.92 -35.74 11.11
C PHE A 538 9.58 -34.73 10.17
N ASP A 539 10.14 -35.22 9.06
CA ASP A 539 10.67 -34.35 7.99
C ASP A 539 9.90 -34.59 6.68
N PRO A 540 9.07 -33.59 6.24
CA PRO A 540 8.31 -33.71 4.99
C PRO A 540 9.17 -34.06 3.77
N LYS A 541 10.42 -33.58 3.72
CA LYS A 541 11.32 -33.76 2.58
C LYS A 541 11.86 -35.18 2.48
N THR A 542 12.14 -35.82 3.62
CA THR A 542 12.60 -37.21 3.69
C THR A 542 11.43 -38.16 3.48
N ASP A 543 10.29 -37.93 4.17
CA ASP A 543 9.18 -38.89 4.20
C ASP A 543 8.37 -38.91 2.89
N TYR A 544 8.28 -37.77 2.19
CA TYR A 544 7.45 -37.65 1.00
C TYR A 544 8.19 -37.16 -0.26
N SER A 545 9.50 -37.39 -0.35
CA SER A 545 10.27 -37.11 -1.58
C SER A 545 9.71 -37.90 -2.78
N THR A 546 9.66 -37.22 -3.93
CA THR A 546 9.34 -37.87 -5.21
C THR A 546 10.57 -38.25 -6.02
N GLU A 547 11.75 -38.14 -5.44
CA GLU A 547 13.00 -38.52 -6.09
C GLU A 547 13.00 -40.03 -6.43
N GLY A 548 13.30 -40.36 -7.67
CA GLY A 548 13.24 -41.74 -8.18
C GLY A 548 11.83 -42.32 -8.42
N LYS A 549 10.74 -41.54 -8.15
CA LYS A 549 9.35 -42.00 -8.38
C LYS A 549 8.82 -41.42 -9.70
N THR A 550 8.17 -42.27 -10.52
CA THR A 550 7.52 -41.87 -11.76
C THR A 550 5.99 -41.79 -11.60
N GLY A 551 5.32 -40.91 -12.36
CA GLY A 551 3.85 -40.82 -12.34
C GLY A 551 3.25 -40.07 -11.16
N VAL A 552 4.04 -39.44 -10.30
CA VAL A 552 3.55 -38.65 -9.15
C VAL A 552 2.99 -37.31 -9.63
N ARG A 553 1.77 -37.01 -9.22
CA ARG A 553 1.14 -35.71 -9.50
C ARG A 553 1.69 -34.63 -8.56
N LEU A 554 2.53 -33.77 -9.08
CA LEU A 554 3.09 -32.66 -8.33
C LEU A 554 2.06 -31.55 -8.10
N LEU A 555 2.16 -30.87 -6.96
CA LEU A 555 1.37 -29.69 -6.66
C LEU A 555 1.94 -28.48 -7.40
N ALA A 556 1.09 -27.78 -8.17
CA ALA A 556 1.51 -26.57 -8.86
C ALA A 556 1.76 -25.43 -7.86
N LYS A 557 2.79 -24.60 -8.11
CA LYS A 557 3.07 -23.40 -7.31
C LYS A 557 1.92 -22.39 -7.42
N GLY A 558 1.72 -21.62 -6.38
CA GLY A 558 0.76 -20.50 -6.37
C GLY A 558 -0.62 -20.92 -5.88
N ALA A 559 -1.68 -20.71 -6.69
CA ALA A 559 -3.07 -20.89 -6.27
C ALA A 559 -3.41 -22.32 -5.83
N ALA A 560 -2.86 -23.34 -6.47
CA ALA A 560 -3.09 -24.73 -6.08
C ALA A 560 -2.55 -25.02 -4.68
N THR A 561 -1.32 -24.59 -4.37
CA THR A 561 -0.74 -24.70 -3.02
C THR A 561 -1.56 -23.91 -2.01
N GLN A 562 -1.94 -22.66 -2.33
CA GLN A 562 -2.75 -21.82 -1.42
C GLN A 562 -4.11 -22.43 -1.16
N ARG A 563 -4.76 -23.03 -2.16
CA ARG A 563 -6.05 -23.71 -1.98
C ARG A 563 -5.91 -24.91 -1.04
N GLN A 564 -4.92 -25.77 -1.28
CA GLN A 564 -4.68 -26.93 -0.42
C GLN A 564 -4.31 -26.51 1.01
N MET A 565 -3.47 -25.47 1.18
CA MET A 565 -3.17 -24.89 2.49
C MET A 565 -4.41 -24.29 3.15
N GLY A 566 -5.30 -23.64 2.38
CA GLY A 566 -6.57 -23.13 2.88
C GLY A 566 -7.51 -24.24 3.36
N GLU A 567 -7.63 -25.34 2.61
CA GLU A 567 -8.44 -26.51 2.96
C GLU A 567 -7.94 -27.17 4.25
N ILE A 568 -6.62 -27.44 4.35
CA ILE A 568 -6.08 -28.10 5.53
C ILE A 568 -6.10 -27.17 6.76
N SER A 569 -5.86 -25.88 6.61
CA SER A 569 -5.97 -24.89 7.69
C SER A 569 -7.40 -24.79 8.23
N ASN A 570 -8.40 -24.83 7.33
CA ASN A 570 -9.81 -24.90 7.72
C ASN A 570 -10.13 -26.20 8.45
N LEU A 571 -9.60 -27.33 7.98
CA LEU A 571 -9.78 -28.62 8.66
C LEU A 571 -9.20 -28.59 10.08
N ILE A 572 -7.96 -28.13 10.25
CA ILE A 572 -7.33 -28.01 11.57
C ILE A 572 -8.16 -27.07 12.49
N THR A 573 -8.72 -25.99 11.95
CA THR A 573 -9.58 -25.08 12.69
C THR A 573 -10.87 -25.77 13.14
N ASP A 574 -11.55 -26.47 12.22
CA ASP A 574 -12.79 -27.23 12.50
C ASP A 574 -12.54 -28.35 13.51
N MET A 575 -11.44 -29.09 13.37
CA MET A 575 -11.00 -30.14 14.29
C MET A 575 -10.76 -29.58 15.70
N THR A 576 -10.02 -28.47 15.80
CA THR A 576 -9.70 -27.85 17.10
C THR A 576 -10.97 -27.38 17.82
N LEU A 577 -11.88 -26.72 17.11
CA LEU A 577 -13.14 -26.21 17.68
C LEU A 577 -14.11 -27.34 18.07
N LYS A 578 -14.07 -28.46 17.35
CA LYS A 578 -14.90 -29.64 17.62
C LYS A 578 -14.25 -30.68 18.55
N GLY A 579 -13.14 -30.33 19.18
CA GLY A 579 -12.49 -31.14 20.22
C GLY A 579 -11.76 -32.36 19.71
N ALA A 580 -11.08 -32.28 18.54
CA ALA A 580 -10.23 -33.36 18.04
C ALA A 580 -9.10 -33.68 19.03
N THR A 581 -8.69 -34.94 19.05
CA THR A 581 -7.57 -35.42 19.89
C THR A 581 -6.22 -34.94 19.33
N GLU A 582 -5.17 -34.88 20.19
CA GLU A 582 -3.83 -34.48 19.77
C GLU A 582 -3.27 -35.34 18.62
N PRO A 583 -3.41 -36.69 18.61
CA PRO A 583 -2.97 -37.50 17.47
C PRO A 583 -3.70 -37.18 16.17
N GLU A 584 -5.00 -36.89 16.21
CA GLU A 584 -5.75 -36.49 15.01
C GLU A 584 -5.25 -35.14 14.49
N ILE A 585 -5.02 -34.16 15.38
CA ILE A 585 -4.46 -32.86 15.00
C ILE A 585 -3.06 -33.04 14.43
N ALA A 586 -2.21 -33.87 15.02
CA ALA A 586 -0.88 -34.16 14.51
C ALA A 586 -0.89 -34.71 13.07
N ARG A 587 -1.83 -35.62 12.74
CA ARG A 587 -2.03 -36.11 11.36
C ARG A 587 -2.31 -34.98 10.39
N ALA A 588 -3.24 -34.08 10.73
CA ALA A 588 -3.59 -32.94 9.90
C ALA A 588 -2.42 -31.94 9.76
N VAL A 589 -1.66 -31.71 10.83
CA VAL A 589 -0.47 -30.85 10.83
C VAL A 589 0.65 -31.44 9.98
N LYS A 590 0.97 -32.74 10.09
CA LYS A 590 1.94 -33.42 9.21
C LYS A 590 1.59 -33.18 7.73
N HIS A 591 0.32 -33.41 7.37
CA HIS A 591 -0.11 -33.15 6.00
C HIS A 591 0.04 -31.69 5.60
N SER A 592 -0.25 -30.75 6.49
CA SER A 592 -0.07 -29.31 6.19
C SER A 592 1.40 -28.94 5.94
N MET A 593 2.35 -29.54 6.69
CA MET A 593 3.78 -29.35 6.47
C MET A 593 4.24 -29.88 5.11
N VAL A 594 3.68 -31.01 4.66
CA VAL A 594 3.94 -31.54 3.32
C VAL A 594 3.35 -30.62 2.25
N VAL A 595 2.11 -30.14 2.40
CA VAL A 595 1.42 -29.30 1.42
C VAL A 595 2.13 -27.95 1.22
N ILE A 596 2.60 -27.30 2.28
CA ILE A 596 3.27 -25.99 2.16
C ILE A 596 4.56 -26.10 1.34
N ASP A 597 5.28 -27.21 1.49
CA ASP A 597 6.56 -27.46 0.84
C ASP A 597 6.45 -28.26 -0.48
N ALA A 598 5.28 -28.86 -0.76
CA ALA A 598 5.09 -29.77 -1.87
C ALA A 598 5.51 -29.20 -3.24
N ALA A 599 5.16 -27.94 -3.51
CA ALA A 599 5.48 -27.29 -4.78
C ALA A 599 6.96 -26.85 -4.87
N LYS A 600 7.62 -26.56 -3.74
CA LYS A 600 9.00 -26.11 -3.66
C LYS A 600 9.96 -27.30 -3.76
N HIS A 601 9.66 -28.37 -3.05
CA HIS A 601 10.53 -29.54 -2.90
C HIS A 601 10.03 -30.79 -3.64
N LYS A 602 9.00 -30.64 -4.49
CA LYS A 602 8.41 -31.74 -5.28
C LYS A 602 7.98 -32.92 -4.39
N LEU A 603 7.17 -32.65 -3.34
CA LEU A 603 6.74 -33.70 -2.41
C LEU A 603 5.44 -34.36 -2.86
N ASP A 604 5.26 -35.65 -2.50
CA ASP A 604 4.05 -36.41 -2.77
C ASP A 604 2.94 -36.09 -1.75
N TYR A 605 2.30 -34.95 -1.94
CA TYR A 605 1.22 -34.50 -1.06
C TYR A 605 -0.01 -35.45 -1.11
N ARG A 606 -0.23 -36.16 -2.20
CA ARG A 606 -1.33 -37.12 -2.32
C ARG A 606 -1.11 -38.36 -1.47
N GLN A 607 0.13 -38.86 -1.42
CA GLN A 607 0.47 -39.94 -0.52
C GLN A 607 0.33 -39.51 0.94
N SER A 608 0.82 -38.33 1.27
CA SER A 608 0.64 -37.72 2.61
C SER A 608 -0.84 -37.56 2.99
N GLU A 609 -1.71 -37.19 2.05
CA GLU A 609 -3.16 -37.11 2.27
C GLU A 609 -3.76 -38.45 2.71
N LYS A 610 -3.33 -39.54 2.06
CA LYS A 610 -3.76 -40.91 2.37
C LYS A 610 -3.19 -41.43 3.70
N ASP A 611 -1.88 -41.31 3.89
CA ASP A 611 -1.19 -41.86 5.07
C ASP A 611 -1.66 -41.19 6.36
N ASN A 612 -1.97 -39.89 6.29
CA ASN A 612 -2.52 -39.13 7.40
C ASN A 612 -4.06 -39.25 7.52
N GLY A 613 -4.74 -40.00 6.65
CA GLY A 613 -6.19 -40.22 6.70
C GLY A 613 -7.01 -38.93 6.64
N ILE A 614 -6.59 -37.94 5.79
CA ILE A 614 -7.21 -36.63 5.74
C ILE A 614 -8.67 -36.71 5.30
N ALA A 615 -9.03 -37.65 4.40
CA ALA A 615 -10.42 -37.88 3.98
C ALA A 615 -11.32 -38.29 5.17
N GLU A 616 -10.83 -39.13 6.06
CA GLU A 616 -11.55 -39.55 7.27
C GLU A 616 -11.72 -38.38 8.24
N LEU A 617 -10.66 -37.56 8.44
CA LEU A 617 -10.72 -36.39 9.28
C LEU A 617 -11.72 -35.35 8.72
N LYS A 618 -11.71 -35.13 7.39
CA LYS A 618 -12.70 -34.29 6.72
C LYS A 618 -14.12 -34.83 6.93
N LYS A 619 -14.35 -36.13 6.76
CA LYS A 619 -15.65 -36.76 7.01
C LYS A 619 -16.12 -36.57 8.44
N LYS A 620 -15.22 -36.77 9.43
CA LYS A 620 -15.54 -36.68 10.87
C LYS A 620 -15.83 -35.25 11.31
N TYR A 621 -15.05 -34.25 10.87
CA TYR A 621 -15.09 -32.90 11.38
C TYR A 621 -15.76 -31.88 10.44
N GLN A 622 -15.84 -32.16 9.14
CA GLN A 622 -16.48 -31.28 8.16
C GLN A 622 -17.74 -31.86 7.52
N GLY A 623 -18.01 -33.16 7.79
CA GLY A 623 -19.18 -33.85 7.25
C GLY A 623 -19.02 -34.26 5.79
N PHE A 624 -20.08 -34.83 5.23
CA PHE A 624 -20.19 -35.22 3.85
C PHE A 624 -21.35 -34.42 3.23
N ASP A 625 -21.12 -33.88 2.07
CA ASP A 625 -22.14 -33.15 1.30
C ASP A 625 -22.76 -34.14 0.32
N ASP A 626 -23.98 -34.58 0.62
CA ASP A 626 -24.72 -35.56 -0.20
C ASP A 626 -25.07 -35.01 -1.59
N GLU A 627 -25.22 -33.68 -1.75
CA GLU A 627 -25.54 -33.03 -3.03
C GLU A 627 -24.37 -33.04 -4.00
N THR A 628 -23.17 -32.82 -3.49
CA THR A 628 -21.95 -32.77 -4.30
C THR A 628 -21.18 -34.08 -4.36
N GLY A 629 -21.50 -35.06 -3.51
CA GLY A 629 -20.82 -36.34 -3.39
C GLY A 629 -19.42 -36.23 -2.82
N HIS A 630 -19.07 -35.09 -2.22
CA HIS A 630 -17.76 -34.81 -1.65
C HIS A 630 -17.82 -34.65 -0.14
N HIS A 631 -16.67 -34.91 0.54
CA HIS A 631 -16.54 -34.52 1.93
C HIS A 631 -16.72 -33.02 2.06
N GLY A 632 -17.59 -32.58 2.97
CA GLY A 632 -17.90 -31.16 3.20
C GLY A 632 -16.64 -30.33 3.43
N GLY A 633 -16.66 -29.08 2.97
CA GLY A 633 -15.61 -28.10 3.20
C GLY A 633 -15.67 -27.53 4.62
N ALA A 634 -15.08 -26.34 4.79
CA ALA A 634 -15.10 -25.61 6.05
C ALA A 634 -16.51 -25.61 6.71
N SER A 635 -16.59 -26.05 7.96
CA SER A 635 -17.86 -26.37 8.65
C SER A 635 -18.15 -25.50 9.88
N THR A 636 -17.16 -24.73 10.36
CA THR A 636 -17.35 -23.82 11.50
C THR A 636 -17.48 -22.36 11.02
N LEU A 637 -18.05 -21.49 11.82
CA LEU A 637 -18.13 -20.07 11.53
C LEU A 637 -16.73 -19.49 11.21
N LEU A 638 -15.70 -19.84 12.00
CA LEU A 638 -14.35 -19.34 11.80
C LEU A 638 -13.73 -19.79 10.47
N SER A 639 -14.00 -20.99 10.02
CA SER A 639 -13.48 -21.51 8.75
C SER A 639 -14.25 -20.96 7.54
N ARG A 640 -15.56 -20.71 7.67
CA ARG A 640 -16.46 -20.28 6.57
C ARG A 640 -16.58 -18.77 6.38
N ARG A 641 -16.36 -17.95 7.41
CA ARG A 641 -16.65 -16.49 7.38
C ARG A 641 -16.12 -15.72 6.18
N LYS A 642 -14.92 -16.06 5.72
CA LYS A 642 -14.25 -15.42 4.56
C LYS A 642 -14.55 -16.11 3.23
N GLN A 643 -15.31 -17.19 3.25
CA GLN A 643 -15.70 -17.90 2.04
C GLN A 643 -16.55 -16.99 1.16
N ASP A 644 -16.28 -16.99 -0.14
CA ASP A 644 -17.08 -16.22 -1.09
C ASP A 644 -18.35 -16.98 -1.42
N VAL A 645 -19.47 -16.28 -1.39
CA VAL A 645 -20.75 -16.74 -1.90
C VAL A 645 -21.16 -15.90 -3.10
N GLU A 646 -21.82 -16.51 -4.06
CA GLU A 646 -22.31 -15.82 -5.25
C GLU A 646 -23.69 -15.23 -4.95
N VAL A 647 -23.83 -13.96 -5.25
CA VAL A 647 -25.11 -13.23 -5.20
C VAL A 647 -25.38 -12.63 -6.59
N PRO A 648 -26.62 -12.26 -6.95
CA PRO A 648 -26.90 -11.59 -8.21
C PRO A 648 -25.95 -10.40 -8.44
N GLU A 649 -25.49 -10.21 -9.68
CA GLU A 649 -24.53 -9.13 -9.97
C GLU A 649 -25.13 -7.77 -9.61
N ARG A 650 -24.34 -6.99 -8.86
CA ARG A 650 -24.73 -5.69 -8.29
C ARG A 650 -24.43 -4.56 -9.25
N GLN A 651 -25.37 -3.62 -9.41
CA GLN A 651 -25.21 -2.40 -10.19
C GLN A 651 -24.91 -1.22 -9.23
N GLY A 652 -23.79 -0.53 -9.47
CA GLY A 652 -23.40 0.66 -8.69
C GLY A 652 -22.90 0.36 -7.27
N SER A 653 -22.84 1.39 -6.45
CA SER A 653 -22.32 1.36 -5.05
C SER A 653 -23.36 0.89 -4.02
N GLY A 654 -24.58 0.64 -4.42
CA GLY A 654 -25.69 0.36 -3.52
C GLY A 654 -26.32 1.62 -2.91
N VAL A 655 -27.49 1.47 -2.33
CA VAL A 655 -28.22 2.53 -1.65
C VAL A 655 -28.43 2.13 -0.19
N ILE A 656 -28.20 3.03 0.73
CA ILE A 656 -28.48 2.80 2.15
C ILE A 656 -29.99 2.84 2.36
N ASP A 657 -30.55 1.75 2.84
CA ASP A 657 -31.95 1.66 3.24
C ASP A 657 -32.20 2.60 4.43
N PRO A 658 -33.14 3.55 4.32
CA PRO A 658 -33.40 4.54 5.37
C PRO A 658 -34.00 3.98 6.67
N LEU A 659 -34.53 2.76 6.65
CA LEU A 659 -35.14 2.13 7.83
C LEU A 659 -34.16 1.23 8.55
N THR A 660 -33.34 0.47 7.83
CA THR A 660 -32.48 -0.56 8.41
C THR A 660 -31.00 -0.19 8.42
N GLY A 661 -30.58 0.81 7.63
CA GLY A 661 -29.17 1.14 7.44
C GLY A 661 -28.38 0.13 6.58
N LYS A 662 -29.02 -0.95 6.14
CA LYS A 662 -28.38 -1.95 5.26
C LYS A 662 -28.13 -1.34 3.88
N VAL A 663 -27.05 -1.76 3.24
CA VAL A 663 -26.77 -1.36 1.85
C VAL A 663 -27.52 -2.31 0.91
N VAL A 664 -28.51 -1.78 0.21
CA VAL A 664 -29.30 -2.50 -0.79
C VAL A 664 -28.72 -2.25 -2.17
N TYR A 665 -28.50 -3.30 -2.94
CA TYR A 665 -27.93 -3.23 -4.27
C TYR A 665 -29.01 -3.53 -5.31
N LYS A 666 -29.05 -2.73 -6.36
CA LYS A 666 -29.85 -3.07 -7.55
C LYS A 666 -29.13 -4.17 -8.32
N GLU A 667 -29.85 -5.19 -8.74
CA GLU A 667 -29.31 -6.24 -9.60
C GLU A 667 -29.05 -5.69 -11.01
N SER A 668 -27.94 -6.15 -11.63
CA SER A 668 -27.58 -5.69 -12.98
C SER A 668 -28.50 -6.27 -14.06
N GLY A 669 -29.15 -7.41 -13.79
CA GLY A 669 -29.93 -8.17 -14.77
C GLY A 669 -29.09 -8.75 -15.91
N ARG A 670 -27.78 -8.64 -15.88
CA ARG A 670 -26.89 -9.13 -16.93
C ARG A 670 -26.80 -10.65 -16.90
N THR A 671 -26.89 -11.25 -18.08
CA THR A 671 -26.70 -12.68 -18.30
C THR A 671 -25.48 -12.93 -19.18
N TYR A 672 -24.93 -14.13 -19.12
CA TYR A 672 -23.87 -14.61 -20.01
C TYR A 672 -24.07 -16.10 -20.31
N VAL A 673 -23.47 -16.57 -21.41
CA VAL A 673 -23.46 -18.00 -21.73
C VAL A 673 -22.28 -18.64 -21.01
N ASP A 674 -22.57 -19.62 -20.16
CA ASP A 674 -21.51 -20.39 -19.47
C ASP A 674 -20.79 -21.27 -20.52
N PRO A 675 -19.49 -21.05 -20.74
CA PRO A 675 -18.74 -21.78 -21.77
C PRO A 675 -18.61 -23.29 -21.49
N ARG A 676 -18.87 -23.75 -20.26
CA ARG A 676 -18.82 -25.16 -19.89
C ARG A 676 -20.15 -25.87 -20.14
N THR A 677 -21.27 -25.20 -19.95
CA THR A 677 -22.60 -25.81 -20.03
C THR A 677 -23.37 -25.36 -21.24
N GLY A 678 -22.95 -24.28 -21.93
CA GLY A 678 -23.68 -23.65 -23.05
C GLY A 678 -25.01 -22.99 -22.64
N LYS A 679 -25.36 -22.95 -21.34
CA LYS A 679 -26.60 -22.36 -20.84
C LYS A 679 -26.40 -20.86 -20.52
N THR A 680 -27.44 -20.09 -20.80
CA THR A 680 -27.51 -18.69 -20.37
C THR A 680 -27.76 -18.64 -18.86
N VAL A 681 -26.84 -18.04 -18.11
CA VAL A 681 -26.91 -17.90 -16.65
C VAL A 681 -26.82 -16.42 -16.26
N ALA A 682 -27.42 -16.06 -15.12
CA ALA A 682 -27.33 -14.72 -14.59
C ALA A 682 -25.90 -14.43 -14.11
N ALA A 683 -25.42 -13.21 -14.36
CA ALA A 683 -24.14 -12.76 -13.86
C ALA A 683 -24.20 -12.64 -12.33
N THR A 684 -23.11 -13.05 -11.65
CA THR A 684 -23.00 -13.04 -10.19
C THR A 684 -21.85 -12.17 -9.70
N THR A 685 -21.97 -11.67 -8.47
CA THR A 685 -20.91 -10.98 -7.73
C THR A 685 -20.58 -11.79 -6.49
N LYS A 686 -19.30 -11.98 -6.19
CA LYS A 686 -18.84 -12.66 -4.98
C LYS A 686 -18.80 -11.72 -3.79
N VAL A 687 -19.41 -12.13 -2.69
CA VAL A 687 -19.39 -11.45 -1.39
C VAL A 687 -18.93 -12.40 -0.30
N LYS A 688 -18.38 -11.87 0.80
CA LYS A 688 -18.02 -12.71 1.95
C LYS A 688 -19.27 -13.28 2.60
N ARG A 689 -19.29 -14.59 2.86
CA ARG A 689 -20.45 -15.34 3.41
C ARG A 689 -21.03 -14.67 4.64
N ILE A 690 -20.18 -14.23 5.59
CA ILE A 690 -20.63 -13.58 6.84
C ILE A 690 -21.38 -12.26 6.59
N LEU A 691 -21.12 -11.55 5.48
CA LEU A 691 -21.85 -10.34 5.11
C LEU A 691 -23.14 -10.66 4.32
N ALA A 692 -23.24 -11.86 3.77
CA ALA A 692 -24.40 -12.28 2.98
C ALA A 692 -25.54 -12.84 3.86
N VAL A 693 -25.26 -13.26 5.09
CA VAL A 693 -26.27 -13.77 6.03
C VAL A 693 -26.79 -12.65 6.92
N ASP A 694 -28.07 -12.68 7.24
CA ASP A 694 -28.67 -11.71 8.17
C ASP A 694 -28.26 -11.99 9.61
N ASP A 695 -28.39 -13.23 10.05
CA ASP A 695 -27.93 -13.69 11.38
C ASP A 695 -26.72 -14.62 11.24
N VAL A 696 -25.60 -14.20 11.79
CA VAL A 696 -24.32 -14.94 11.75
C VAL A 696 -24.39 -16.24 12.57
N ARG A 697 -25.31 -16.37 13.52
CA ARG A 697 -25.54 -17.62 14.25
C ARG A 697 -25.90 -18.79 13.34
N SER A 698 -26.56 -18.53 12.21
CA SER A 698 -26.86 -19.56 11.19
C SER A 698 -25.59 -20.22 10.62
N MET A 699 -24.42 -19.63 10.83
CA MET A 699 -23.13 -20.19 10.41
C MET A 699 -22.40 -20.93 11.52
N SER A 700 -22.87 -20.86 12.78
CA SER A 700 -22.24 -21.51 13.93
C SER A 700 -22.44 -23.03 13.90
N SER A 701 -21.45 -23.77 14.37
CA SER A 701 -21.56 -25.21 14.65
C SER A 701 -22.10 -25.50 16.07
N GLY A 702 -22.46 -24.49 16.84
CA GLY A 702 -23.03 -24.61 18.18
C GLY A 702 -22.02 -24.68 19.31
N THR A 703 -20.71 -24.48 19.04
CA THR A 703 -19.71 -24.39 20.11
C THR A 703 -19.77 -23.03 20.80
N LEU A 704 -19.47 -22.99 22.11
CA LEU A 704 -19.49 -21.75 22.90
C LEU A 704 -18.60 -20.65 22.30
N GLN A 705 -17.46 -21.04 21.73
CA GLN A 705 -16.54 -20.13 21.06
C GLN A 705 -17.20 -19.49 19.82
N GLU A 706 -17.84 -20.29 18.98
CA GLU A 706 -18.50 -19.81 17.77
C GLU A 706 -19.72 -18.96 18.07
N GLU A 707 -20.51 -19.31 19.09
CA GLU A 707 -21.63 -18.48 19.55
C GLU A 707 -21.15 -17.09 19.97
N ALA A 708 -20.05 -17.01 20.76
CA ALA A 708 -19.46 -15.73 21.14
C ALA A 708 -19.02 -14.90 19.91
N TYR A 709 -18.44 -15.54 18.91
CA TYR A 709 -18.04 -14.86 17.67
C TYR A 709 -19.24 -14.46 16.81
N ALA A 710 -20.29 -15.25 16.75
CA ALA A 710 -21.53 -14.93 16.03
C ALA A 710 -22.22 -13.71 16.64
N ASP A 711 -22.37 -13.67 17.97
CA ASP A 711 -22.92 -12.52 18.68
C ASP A 711 -22.11 -11.24 18.43
N TYR A 712 -20.79 -11.34 18.50
CA TYR A 712 -19.91 -10.21 18.22
C TYR A 712 -20.08 -9.72 16.77
N ALA A 713 -20.09 -10.61 15.78
CA ALA A 713 -20.23 -10.23 14.40
C ALA A 713 -21.57 -9.56 14.10
N ASN A 714 -22.67 -10.08 14.68
CA ASN A 714 -23.98 -9.44 14.59
C ASN A 714 -23.99 -8.04 15.21
N LYS A 715 -23.43 -7.86 16.41
CA LYS A 715 -23.30 -6.55 17.08
C LYS A 715 -22.51 -5.55 16.21
N MET A 716 -21.43 -5.98 15.54
CA MET A 716 -20.64 -5.11 14.69
C MET A 716 -21.39 -4.73 13.39
N LYS A 717 -22.13 -5.65 12.79
CA LYS A 717 -22.99 -5.36 11.63
C LYS A 717 -24.11 -4.39 11.98
N ASP A 718 -24.73 -4.54 13.14
CA ASP A 718 -25.76 -3.62 13.62
C ASP A 718 -25.20 -2.22 13.86
N LEU A 719 -23.98 -2.12 14.40
CA LEU A 719 -23.30 -0.84 14.61
C LEU A 719 -22.95 -0.15 13.28
N ALA A 720 -22.52 -0.93 12.27
CA ALA A 720 -22.31 -0.42 10.92
C ALA A 720 -23.61 0.15 10.31
N ASN A 721 -24.72 -0.54 10.48
CA ASN A 721 -26.04 -0.10 10.00
C ASN A 721 -26.48 1.19 10.72
N LYS A 722 -26.31 1.29 12.04
CA LYS A 722 -26.57 2.52 12.81
C LYS A 722 -25.75 3.70 12.31
N ALA A 723 -24.47 3.49 12.01
CA ALA A 723 -23.60 4.53 11.46
C ALA A 723 -24.10 5.01 10.08
N ARG A 724 -24.57 4.11 9.21
CA ARG A 724 -25.17 4.48 7.91
C ARG A 724 -26.49 5.24 8.05
N LEU A 725 -27.32 4.90 9.04
CA LEU A 725 -28.54 5.66 9.34
C LEU A 725 -28.20 7.08 9.79
N GLU A 726 -27.26 7.23 10.72
CA GLU A 726 -26.80 8.53 11.18
C GLU A 726 -26.15 9.36 10.05
N TYR A 727 -25.41 8.70 9.16
CA TYR A 727 -24.90 9.36 7.93
C TYR A 727 -26.02 9.95 7.09
N LYS A 728 -27.12 9.22 6.88
CA LYS A 728 -28.27 9.69 6.12
C LYS A 728 -28.99 10.84 6.80
N ALA A 729 -29.07 10.84 8.12
CA ALA A 729 -29.68 11.90 8.90
C ALA A 729 -28.82 13.18 8.98
N THR A 730 -27.50 13.08 8.78
CA THR A 730 -26.57 14.21 8.90
C THR A 730 -26.63 15.08 7.64
N PRO A 731 -26.95 16.41 7.73
CA PRO A 731 -27.03 17.31 6.58
C PRO A 731 -25.64 17.58 5.96
N THR A 732 -25.61 18.19 4.76
CA THR A 732 -24.38 18.65 4.11
C THR A 732 -24.05 20.10 4.48
N LEU A 733 -22.74 20.43 4.55
CA LEU A 733 -22.27 21.79 4.82
C LEU A 733 -22.43 22.67 3.55
N LYS A 734 -23.02 23.86 3.72
CA LYS A 734 -23.14 24.85 2.61
C LYS A 734 -21.92 25.79 2.61
N ARG A 735 -21.34 26.03 1.43
CA ARG A 735 -20.23 26.98 1.27
C ARG A 735 -20.71 28.43 1.42
N SER A 736 -19.95 29.24 2.14
CA SER A 736 -20.13 30.68 2.31
C SER A 736 -19.04 31.44 1.55
N ALA A 737 -19.45 32.28 0.58
CA ALA A 737 -18.52 33.11 -0.19
C ALA A 737 -17.88 34.23 0.68
N SER A 738 -18.62 34.78 1.62
CA SER A 738 -18.12 35.79 2.57
C SER A 738 -17.07 35.21 3.51
N ALA A 739 -17.30 33.98 4.02
CA ALA A 739 -16.32 33.27 4.84
C ALA A 739 -15.07 32.93 4.03
N ALA A 740 -15.20 32.48 2.78
CA ALA A 740 -14.07 32.20 1.91
C ALA A 740 -13.14 33.40 1.70
N LYS A 741 -13.71 34.61 1.60
CA LYS A 741 -12.96 35.87 1.51
C LYS A 741 -12.32 36.26 2.85
N ALA A 742 -13.04 36.10 3.96
CA ALA A 742 -12.56 36.46 5.29
C ALA A 742 -11.38 35.57 5.75
N PHE A 743 -11.38 34.30 5.34
CA PHE A 743 -10.36 33.30 5.70
C PHE A 743 -9.47 32.94 4.50
N GLU A 744 -9.26 33.82 3.54
CA GLU A 744 -8.48 33.58 2.33
C GLU A 744 -7.06 33.01 2.63
N PRO A 745 -6.28 33.55 3.60
CA PRO A 745 -4.96 33.04 3.93
C PRO A 745 -4.99 31.58 4.43
N GLU A 746 -5.98 31.23 5.25
CA GLU A 746 -6.17 29.87 5.78
C GLU A 746 -6.57 28.89 4.68
N VAL A 747 -7.50 29.29 3.82
CA VAL A 747 -7.94 28.51 2.65
C VAL A 747 -6.74 28.25 1.72
N ASN A 748 -5.96 29.29 1.42
CA ASN A 748 -4.78 29.16 0.56
C ASN A 748 -3.73 28.21 1.14
N ARG A 749 -3.48 28.27 2.47
CA ARG A 749 -2.56 27.32 3.14
C ARG A 749 -3.06 25.88 3.06
N LEU A 750 -4.36 25.64 3.31
CA LEU A 750 -4.96 24.30 3.18
C LEU A 750 -4.89 23.78 1.74
N MET A 751 -5.12 24.63 0.76
CA MET A 751 -4.99 24.24 -0.65
C MET A 751 -3.55 23.94 -1.04
N ALA A 752 -2.58 24.69 -0.52
CA ALA A 752 -1.15 24.39 -0.70
C ALA A 752 -0.76 23.06 -0.04
N ALA A 753 -1.24 22.83 1.19
CA ALA A 753 -1.01 21.56 1.90
C ALA A 753 -1.65 20.38 1.15
N LEU A 754 -2.84 20.55 0.56
CA LEU A 754 -3.48 19.52 -0.27
C LEU A 754 -2.65 19.20 -1.51
N LYS A 755 -2.10 20.22 -2.19
CA LYS A 755 -1.18 20.01 -3.32
C LYS A 755 0.07 19.21 -2.90
N VAL A 756 0.63 19.52 -1.73
CA VAL A 756 1.78 18.76 -1.18
C VAL A 756 1.39 17.31 -0.87
N ALA A 757 0.23 17.09 -0.27
CA ALA A 757 -0.25 15.75 0.05
C ALA A 757 -0.56 14.91 -1.21
N GLN A 758 -0.88 15.55 -2.33
CA GLN A 758 -1.10 14.90 -3.63
C GLN A 758 0.19 14.51 -4.37
N LEU A 759 1.38 14.74 -3.81
CA LEU A 759 2.68 14.32 -4.36
C LEU A 759 2.76 12.84 -4.70
N ASN A 760 1.98 12.02 -4.03
CA ASN A 760 1.92 10.59 -4.29
C ASN A 760 1.24 10.24 -5.63
N ALA A 761 0.61 11.19 -6.30
CA ALA A 761 -0.18 10.91 -7.49
C ALA A 761 0.63 10.35 -8.67
N PRO A 762 1.81 10.90 -9.04
CA PRO A 762 2.63 10.32 -10.11
C PRO A 762 3.18 8.94 -9.73
N LEU A 763 3.64 8.78 -8.48
CA LEU A 763 4.13 7.50 -7.97
C LEU A 763 3.04 6.42 -7.99
N GLU A 764 1.82 6.78 -7.63
CA GLU A 764 0.67 5.87 -7.71
C GLU A 764 0.31 5.52 -9.17
N ARG A 765 0.38 6.49 -10.11
CA ARG A 765 0.14 6.19 -11.52
C ARG A 765 1.19 5.24 -12.07
N GLU A 766 2.45 5.43 -11.74
CA GLU A 766 3.53 4.51 -12.08
C GLU A 766 3.30 3.13 -11.46
N ALA A 767 3.00 3.06 -10.17
CA ALA A 767 2.67 1.80 -9.50
C ALA A 767 1.52 1.06 -10.18
N GLN A 768 0.47 1.78 -10.61
CA GLN A 768 -0.64 1.17 -11.36
C GLN A 768 -0.20 0.60 -12.72
N ARG A 769 0.70 1.29 -13.43
CA ARG A 769 1.25 0.78 -14.72
C ARG A 769 2.08 -0.47 -14.51
N ILE A 770 3.06 -0.42 -13.59
CA ILE A 770 3.92 -1.56 -13.25
C ILE A 770 3.07 -2.77 -12.81
N ALA A 771 2.09 -2.53 -11.94
CA ALA A 771 1.23 -3.60 -11.46
C ALA A 771 0.36 -4.22 -12.58
N ASN A 772 -0.19 -3.41 -13.49
CA ASN A 772 -0.94 -3.93 -14.64
C ASN A 772 -0.06 -4.78 -15.57
N ALA A 773 1.17 -4.34 -15.86
CA ALA A 773 2.15 -5.07 -16.63
C ALA A 773 2.48 -6.43 -16.01
N ARG A 774 2.81 -6.44 -14.72
CA ARG A 774 3.09 -7.66 -13.96
C ARG A 774 1.91 -8.62 -13.92
N VAL A 775 0.69 -8.10 -13.74
CA VAL A 775 -0.53 -8.92 -13.77
C VAL A 775 -0.71 -9.54 -15.15
N LYS A 776 -0.58 -8.75 -16.23
CA LYS A 776 -0.72 -9.23 -17.61
C LYS A 776 0.32 -10.32 -17.92
N ALA A 777 1.59 -10.07 -17.65
CA ALA A 777 2.67 -11.03 -17.86
C ALA A 777 2.43 -12.34 -17.07
N LYS A 778 2.09 -12.23 -15.78
CA LYS A 778 1.89 -13.40 -14.91
C LYS A 778 0.65 -14.22 -15.29
N VAL A 779 -0.44 -13.56 -15.67
CA VAL A 779 -1.68 -14.22 -16.13
C VAL A 779 -1.45 -14.94 -17.46
N GLN A 780 -0.73 -14.31 -18.41
CA GLN A 780 -0.44 -14.91 -19.72
C GLN A 780 0.56 -16.07 -19.60
N ALA A 781 1.67 -15.90 -18.88
CA ALA A 781 2.70 -16.93 -18.74
C ALA A 781 2.20 -18.23 -18.09
N ASN A 782 1.21 -18.15 -17.22
CA ASN A 782 0.66 -19.29 -16.49
C ASN A 782 -0.75 -19.68 -16.94
N ASN A 783 -1.28 -19.10 -18.03
CA ASN A 783 -2.63 -19.33 -18.55
C ASN A 783 -3.73 -19.29 -17.46
N ILE A 784 -3.64 -18.30 -16.53
CA ILE A 784 -4.53 -18.21 -15.38
C ILE A 784 -5.86 -17.64 -15.81
N THR A 785 -6.94 -18.43 -15.65
CA THR A 785 -8.32 -18.00 -15.94
C THR A 785 -9.16 -17.81 -14.68
N ASP A 786 -8.70 -18.31 -13.53
CA ASP A 786 -9.41 -18.19 -12.26
C ASP A 786 -9.41 -16.73 -11.76
N LYS A 787 -10.61 -16.18 -11.54
CA LYS A 787 -10.80 -14.78 -11.16
C LYS A 787 -10.25 -14.45 -9.77
N ASP A 788 -10.28 -15.39 -8.84
CA ASP A 788 -9.80 -15.18 -7.48
C ASP A 788 -8.29 -15.20 -7.45
N GLU A 789 -7.66 -16.04 -8.26
CA GLU A 789 -6.22 -16.05 -8.46
C GLU A 789 -5.74 -14.75 -9.11
N ILE A 790 -6.40 -14.30 -10.18
CA ILE A 790 -6.11 -13.01 -10.81
C ILE A 790 -6.26 -11.86 -9.80
N SER A 791 -7.27 -11.90 -8.95
CA SER A 791 -7.46 -10.89 -7.90
C SER A 791 -6.35 -10.89 -6.85
N LYS A 792 -5.80 -12.05 -6.49
CA LYS A 792 -4.63 -12.15 -5.59
C LYS A 792 -3.36 -11.61 -6.25
N ILE A 793 -3.14 -11.99 -7.52
CA ILE A 793 -2.01 -11.48 -8.31
C ILE A 793 -2.09 -9.95 -8.41
N ARG A 794 -3.27 -9.39 -8.65
CA ARG A 794 -3.48 -7.93 -8.69
C ARG A 794 -3.11 -7.26 -7.37
N ARG A 795 -3.56 -7.82 -6.25
CA ARG A 795 -3.25 -7.26 -4.91
C ARG A 795 -1.77 -7.31 -4.59
N ALA A 796 -1.11 -8.42 -4.88
CA ALA A 796 0.33 -8.55 -4.70
C ALA A 796 1.07 -7.57 -5.62
N ALA A 797 0.75 -7.57 -6.90
CA ALA A 797 1.41 -6.72 -7.89
C ALA A 797 1.31 -5.23 -7.55
N ILE A 798 0.13 -4.73 -7.12
CA ILE A 798 -0.01 -3.32 -6.74
C ILE A 798 0.69 -3.00 -5.42
N SER A 799 0.70 -3.92 -4.47
CA SER A 799 1.46 -3.75 -3.23
C SER A 799 2.94 -3.63 -3.52
N ASP A 800 3.47 -4.54 -4.30
CA ASP A 800 4.87 -4.55 -4.71
C ASP A 800 5.22 -3.31 -5.54
N ALA A 801 4.40 -2.94 -6.51
CA ALA A 801 4.61 -1.76 -7.33
C ALA A 801 4.58 -0.46 -6.52
N ARG A 802 3.64 -0.31 -5.58
CA ARG A 802 3.60 0.85 -4.68
C ARG A 802 4.87 0.96 -3.84
N ASN A 803 5.31 -0.14 -3.33
CA ASN A 803 6.57 -0.16 -2.61
C ASN A 803 7.76 0.24 -3.51
N SER A 804 7.90 -0.29 -4.76
CA SER A 804 9.03 0.06 -5.66
C SER A 804 9.03 1.53 -6.07
N THR A 805 7.86 2.10 -6.26
CA THR A 805 7.72 3.52 -6.63
C THR A 805 7.74 4.46 -5.42
N GLY A 806 7.69 3.94 -4.20
CA GLY A 806 7.49 4.76 -3.00
C GLY A 806 6.06 5.30 -2.85
N ALA A 807 5.12 4.86 -3.69
CA ALA A 807 3.73 5.33 -3.67
C ALA A 807 2.98 4.99 -2.37
N SER A 808 3.39 3.94 -1.68
CA SER A 808 2.85 3.56 -0.36
C SER A 808 3.64 4.16 0.81
N GLY A 809 4.69 4.92 0.53
CA GLY A 809 5.48 5.62 1.53
C GLY A 809 4.63 6.56 2.40
N LYS A 810 5.23 7.09 3.44
CA LYS A 810 4.57 8.01 4.39
C LYS A 810 3.84 9.10 3.61
N ARG A 811 2.51 8.99 3.49
CA ARG A 811 1.68 10.06 2.91
C ARG A 811 1.90 11.29 3.75
N THR A 812 2.29 12.40 3.13
CA THR A 812 2.35 13.68 3.81
C THR A 812 0.95 13.99 4.33
N ARG A 813 0.78 14.00 5.66
CA ARG A 813 -0.51 14.26 6.28
C ARG A 813 -0.70 15.76 6.45
N ILE A 814 -1.91 16.23 6.17
CA ILE A 814 -2.28 17.62 6.36
C ILE A 814 -2.59 17.81 7.85
N THR A 815 -1.86 18.73 8.48
CA THR A 815 -2.15 19.20 9.83
C THR A 815 -3.01 20.47 9.72
N ILE A 816 -4.17 20.44 10.36
CA ILE A 816 -5.14 21.55 10.34
C ILE A 816 -4.94 22.42 11.59
N SER A 817 -4.60 23.70 11.43
CA SER A 817 -4.44 24.67 12.51
C SER A 817 -5.80 25.14 13.06
N ASP A 818 -5.81 25.87 14.19
CA ASP A 818 -7.05 26.42 14.77
C ASP A 818 -7.73 27.41 13.84
N GLY A 819 -6.97 28.31 13.19
CA GLY A 819 -7.52 29.25 12.21
C GLY A 819 -8.11 28.54 10.99
N GLU A 820 -7.42 27.55 10.45
CA GLU A 820 -7.91 26.74 9.35
C GLU A 820 -9.17 25.93 9.72
N TRP A 821 -9.24 25.43 10.96
CA TRP A 821 -10.43 24.76 11.44
C TRP A 821 -11.61 25.72 11.57
N THR A 822 -11.38 26.96 12.03
CA THR A 822 -12.41 28.00 12.07
C THR A 822 -12.92 28.36 10.67
N ALA A 823 -12.01 28.45 9.68
CA ALA A 823 -12.38 28.62 8.28
C ALA A 823 -13.26 27.48 7.76
N ILE A 824 -12.91 26.22 8.08
CA ILE A 824 -13.70 25.04 7.72
C ILE A 824 -15.11 25.13 8.34
N GLN A 825 -15.21 25.44 9.64
CA GLN A 825 -16.51 25.52 10.32
C GLN A 825 -17.38 26.66 9.82
N SER A 826 -16.77 27.76 9.37
CA SER A 826 -17.47 28.90 8.79
C SER A 826 -17.96 28.65 7.35
N GLY A 827 -17.68 27.48 6.78
CA GLY A 827 -18.04 27.14 5.40
C GLY A 827 -17.17 27.85 4.34
N ALA A 828 -15.96 28.29 4.69
CA ALA A 828 -15.04 28.95 3.74
C ALA A 828 -14.58 27.98 2.64
N ILE A 829 -14.63 26.68 2.90
CA ILE A 829 -14.22 25.62 1.97
C ILE A 829 -15.46 24.82 1.55
N SER A 830 -15.54 24.42 0.29
CA SER A 830 -16.64 23.58 -0.20
C SER A 830 -16.60 22.17 0.40
N ASP A 831 -17.76 21.52 0.50
CA ASP A 831 -17.90 20.15 0.99
C ASP A 831 -17.01 19.16 0.23
N THR A 832 -16.91 19.31 -1.10
CA THR A 832 -16.04 18.50 -1.96
C THR A 832 -14.56 18.72 -1.67
N THR A 833 -14.12 19.97 -1.57
CA THR A 833 -12.73 20.33 -1.26
C THR A 833 -12.35 19.88 0.15
N LEU A 834 -13.25 20.06 1.12
CA LEU A 834 -13.03 19.59 2.49
C LEU A 834 -12.92 18.06 2.53
N SER A 835 -13.75 17.34 1.80
CA SER A 835 -13.67 15.88 1.67
C SER A 835 -12.32 15.43 1.11
N GLU A 836 -11.77 16.15 0.11
CA GLU A 836 -10.42 15.89 -0.41
C GLU A 836 -9.33 16.16 0.65
N ILE A 837 -9.39 17.28 1.36
CA ILE A 837 -8.45 17.60 2.44
C ILE A 837 -8.49 16.52 3.52
N LEU A 838 -9.69 16.08 3.93
CA LEU A 838 -9.88 15.05 4.96
C LEU A 838 -9.31 13.67 4.57
N ARG A 839 -9.12 13.36 3.28
CA ARG A 839 -8.43 12.13 2.85
C ARG A 839 -6.96 12.11 3.24
N TYR A 840 -6.35 13.28 3.37
CA TYR A 840 -4.92 13.44 3.69
C TYR A 840 -4.69 14.00 5.09
N ALA A 841 -5.73 14.46 5.78
CA ALA A 841 -5.62 15.00 7.12
C ALA A 841 -5.35 13.89 8.15
N GLU A 842 -4.75 14.27 9.28
CA GLU A 842 -4.55 13.39 10.41
C GLU A 842 -5.91 13.10 11.09
N PRO A 843 -6.44 11.86 11.03
CA PRO A 843 -7.79 11.56 11.51
C PRO A 843 -8.00 11.92 12.99
N LYS A 844 -6.96 11.70 13.82
CA LYS A 844 -6.99 12.00 15.25
C LYS A 844 -7.15 13.50 15.50
N THR A 845 -6.35 14.31 14.85
CA THR A 845 -6.41 15.79 14.98
C THR A 845 -7.74 16.34 14.48
N VAL A 846 -8.25 15.81 13.35
CA VAL A 846 -9.55 16.21 12.79
C VAL A 846 -10.67 15.89 13.77
N ARG A 847 -10.66 14.70 14.35
CA ARG A 847 -11.64 14.27 15.35
C ARG A 847 -11.58 15.14 16.60
N GLU A 848 -10.40 15.39 17.16
CA GLU A 848 -10.20 16.24 18.34
C GLU A 848 -10.73 17.67 18.12
N ARG A 849 -10.50 18.23 16.94
CA ARG A 849 -10.99 19.58 16.58
C ARG A 849 -12.49 19.63 16.32
N ALA A 850 -13.04 18.56 15.73
CA ALA A 850 -14.48 18.47 15.44
C ALA A 850 -15.32 18.16 16.69
N THR A 851 -14.70 17.64 17.76
CA THR A 851 -15.39 17.33 19.01
C THR A 851 -15.67 18.61 19.82
N PRO A 852 -16.90 18.82 20.30
CA PRO A 852 -17.22 19.98 21.14
C PRO A 852 -16.37 20.03 22.40
N ARG A 853 -15.83 21.19 22.76
CA ARG A 853 -15.02 21.42 23.98
C ARG A 853 -15.82 21.32 25.29
N ARG A 854 -16.81 20.46 25.40
CA ARG A 854 -17.51 20.18 26.65
C ARG A 854 -16.89 18.98 27.35
N THR A 855 -16.33 19.26 28.54
CA THR A 855 -15.92 18.29 29.61
C THR A 855 -15.94 16.84 29.17
N THR A 856 -14.81 16.35 28.75
CA THR A 856 -14.55 14.93 28.45
C THR A 856 -14.59 14.12 29.76
N GLN A 857 -15.78 13.69 30.16
CA GLN A 857 -15.85 12.46 30.92
C GLN A 857 -15.64 11.32 29.95
N LEU A 858 -14.62 10.50 30.21
CA LEU A 858 -14.42 9.25 29.48
C LEU A 858 -15.62 8.35 29.74
N SER A 859 -16.04 7.59 28.73
CA SER A 859 -17.11 6.60 28.92
C SER A 859 -16.72 5.53 29.96
N ASP A 860 -17.71 4.92 30.60
CA ASP A 860 -17.48 3.85 31.58
C ASP A 860 -16.68 2.68 31.01
N ALA A 861 -16.84 2.38 29.73
CA ALA A 861 -16.06 1.36 29.01
C ALA A 861 -14.58 1.75 28.93
N ARG A 862 -14.25 3.00 28.58
CA ARG A 862 -12.87 3.51 28.57
C ARG A 862 -12.27 3.56 29.96
N ILE A 863 -13.04 3.97 30.97
CA ILE A 863 -12.61 3.95 32.37
C ILE A 863 -12.32 2.51 32.82
N SER A 864 -13.20 1.57 32.50
CA SER A 864 -12.99 0.15 32.79
C SER A 864 -11.74 -0.41 32.10
N ARG A 865 -11.45 0.05 30.87
CA ARG A 865 -10.24 -0.34 30.14
C ARG A 865 -8.98 0.25 30.76
N ILE A 866 -8.98 1.52 31.19
CA ILE A 866 -7.89 2.14 31.96
C ILE A 866 -7.59 1.30 33.20
N LYS A 867 -8.63 0.97 33.98
CA LYS A 867 -8.49 0.15 35.20
C LYS A 867 -7.99 -1.27 34.90
N ALA A 868 -8.48 -1.89 33.83
CA ALA A 868 -8.02 -3.21 33.36
C ALA A 868 -6.55 -3.23 32.94
N MET A 869 -6.11 -2.21 32.20
CA MET A 869 -4.71 -2.07 31.77
C MET A 869 -3.80 -1.79 32.96
N ALA A 870 -4.17 -0.90 33.86
CA ALA A 870 -3.40 -0.63 35.08
C ALA A 870 -3.28 -1.88 35.94
N ASN A 871 -4.37 -2.62 36.11
CA ASN A 871 -4.40 -3.90 36.82
C ASN A 871 -3.56 -5.00 36.14
N SER A 872 -3.26 -4.84 34.85
CA SER A 872 -2.39 -5.72 34.07
C SER A 872 -0.93 -5.26 34.08
N GLY A 873 -0.58 -4.23 34.87
CA GLY A 873 0.79 -3.77 35.09
C GLY A 873 1.29 -2.72 34.08
N HIS A 874 0.39 -2.12 33.25
CA HIS A 874 0.78 -0.99 32.41
C HIS A 874 1.04 0.27 33.23
N THR A 875 2.03 1.03 32.80
CA THR A 875 2.29 2.38 33.31
C THR A 875 1.25 3.37 32.79
N ASN A 876 1.03 4.47 33.49
CA ASN A 876 0.13 5.52 33.04
C ASN A 876 0.48 6.07 31.65
N ALA A 877 1.76 6.07 31.29
CA ALA A 877 2.23 6.49 29.97
C ALA A 877 1.81 5.49 28.87
N GLU A 878 1.98 4.20 29.09
CA GLU A 878 1.56 3.14 28.16
C GLU A 878 0.04 3.11 27.97
N ILE A 879 -0.72 3.32 29.04
CA ILE A 879 -2.19 3.41 28.98
C ILE A 879 -2.62 4.66 28.20
N ALA A 880 -1.98 5.79 28.44
CA ALA A 880 -2.24 7.06 27.77
C ALA A 880 -1.98 6.94 26.26
N GLU A 881 -0.85 6.33 25.86
CA GLU A 881 -0.49 6.07 24.47
C GLU A 881 -1.47 5.09 23.79
N ALA A 882 -1.76 3.97 24.44
CA ALA A 882 -2.64 2.93 23.90
C ALA A 882 -4.09 3.42 23.68
N LEU A 883 -4.59 4.31 24.55
CA LEU A 883 -5.95 4.82 24.50
C LEU A 883 -6.05 6.21 23.87
N GLY A 884 -4.92 6.84 23.50
CA GLY A 884 -4.89 8.17 22.89
C GLY A 884 -5.37 9.28 23.81
N ILE A 885 -5.11 9.18 25.11
CA ILE A 885 -5.50 10.15 26.15
C ILE A 885 -4.26 10.67 26.89
N SER A 886 -4.40 11.73 27.67
CA SER A 886 -3.28 12.25 28.47
C SER A 886 -2.98 11.37 29.69
N THR A 887 -1.74 11.34 30.13
CA THR A 887 -1.33 10.66 31.36
C THR A 887 -2.07 11.20 32.60
N SER A 888 -2.40 12.49 32.58
CA SER A 888 -3.22 13.13 33.63
C SER A 888 -4.67 12.60 33.64
N ALA A 889 -5.26 12.32 32.48
CA ALA A 889 -6.56 11.69 32.39
C ALA A 889 -6.52 10.25 32.95
N VAL A 890 -5.48 9.47 32.60
CA VAL A 890 -5.27 8.13 33.17
C VAL A 890 -5.19 8.18 34.70
N SER A 891 -4.33 9.04 35.25
CA SER A 891 -4.19 9.21 36.72
C SER A 891 -5.50 9.61 37.38
N LYS A 892 -6.29 10.50 36.79
CA LYS A 892 -7.60 10.92 37.32
C LYS A 892 -8.54 9.73 37.49
N TYR A 893 -8.65 8.86 36.46
CA TYR A 893 -9.60 7.74 36.48
C TYR A 893 -9.08 6.48 37.18
N LEU A 894 -7.79 6.40 37.50
CA LEU A 894 -7.24 5.36 38.35
C LEU A 894 -7.42 5.69 39.84
N ASN A 895 -7.46 6.99 40.18
CA ASN A 895 -7.64 7.49 41.54
C ASN A 895 -9.11 7.78 41.89
N SER A 896 -10.02 7.67 40.92
CA SER A 896 -11.47 7.71 41.12
C SER A 896 -12.07 6.29 41.24
#